data_c91e5f174076ee4a850fb58272d4f181
#
_entry.id   c91e5f174076ee4a850fb58272d4f181
#
_cell.length_a   1.000
_cell.length_b   1.000
_cell.length_c   1.000
_cell.angle_alpha   90.00
_cell.angle_beta   90.00
_cell.angle_gamma   90.00
#
_symmetry.space_group_name_H-M   'P 1'
#
loop_
_entity.id
_entity.type
_entity.pdbx_description
1 polymer ?
#
loop_
_entity_poly.entity_id
_entity_poly.type
_entity_poly.pdbx_seq_one_letter_code
_entity_poly.pdbx_strand_id
1 'polypeptide(L)'
;MTAWTLDRARHTYSVPYWSDGYFDIDGRGRLVARPHGDEGPAIALSDVVERARGMGHKLPLLVRFSDVLGHRLGKLQQAFAQAMRELDYRGGYTAVYPIKVNQHAGVAGELARVGAPVGEAPYTADFGLEAGSKPELMAVLALARPGSIVVCNGYKDREFIRLALMSRTLGLDTILVIEKPSEVGLIIEESRALGVAPVVGIRLRLASLGAGKWQNSGGDKAKFGLSPRQVLDAVDKLQAAGLGESVAMLHFHMGSQISNVRDIASGMREAVNYFVELSKRGCPIRLMDAGGGLGVDYEGTRSRSFCSINYGLDQYAYTLLQPLAEACAEHGLPQPRLITEAGRAMTAHHAVMVVNVSEVERAPEGRVGPAQPGEPAVIRHLREVQAELDVRPPVELFHEAQHHLAEGQTLFALGQLGVEQRAQLDDLFYAIAHAVRQRLSAEEKSHRPVLDELNERLVDKYFVNFSVFESIPDVWAIEQVFPIVPVERLDEEPTRRGVIADLTCDSDGRIDTYVESEALDASLPLHALKPGESYLLAIAMVGAYQETLGDIHNLFGDTDTVAVHLDGAGGYLLDTQRRGDTTDVMLDYVGYKLADLRARYRANVEAANLPEATSAEFLAALETGLTGYTYLSEEPLE
;
A
#
# COMPACT_ATOMS: atom_id res chain seq x y z
N MET A 1 -33.23 -7.84 13.94
CA MET A 1 -31.82 -7.87 13.54
C MET A 1 -31.42 -9.32 13.28
N THR A 2 -30.82 -9.63 12.14
CA THR A 2 -30.26 -10.96 11.86
C THR A 2 -29.05 -11.18 12.77
N ALA A 3 -28.92 -12.39 13.35
CA ALA A 3 -27.79 -12.72 14.23
C ALA A 3 -26.43 -12.49 13.53
N TRP A 4 -25.40 -12.11 14.30
CA TRP A 4 -24.04 -12.01 13.80
C TRP A 4 -23.52 -13.40 13.44
N THR A 5 -22.85 -13.52 12.29
CA THR A 5 -22.27 -14.77 11.78
C THR A 5 -20.91 -14.49 11.16
N LEU A 6 -20.09 -15.51 10.99
CA LEU A 6 -18.79 -15.38 10.29
C LEU A 6 -18.94 -14.89 8.85
N ASP A 7 -20.01 -15.26 8.14
CA ASP A 7 -20.27 -14.76 6.79
C ASP A 7 -20.61 -13.26 6.81
N ARG A 8 -21.32 -12.81 7.86
CA ARG A 8 -21.56 -11.38 8.05
C ARG A 8 -20.26 -10.64 8.37
N ALA A 9 -19.37 -11.21 9.18
CA ALA A 9 -18.04 -10.65 9.43
C ALA A 9 -17.21 -10.55 8.13
N ARG A 10 -17.19 -11.62 7.31
CA ARG A 10 -16.53 -11.60 5.99
C ARG A 10 -17.03 -10.47 5.11
N HIS A 11 -18.34 -10.28 5.05
CA HIS A 11 -18.95 -9.21 4.27
C HIS A 11 -18.64 -7.83 4.85
N THR A 12 -18.81 -7.65 6.18
CA THR A 12 -18.56 -6.37 6.85
C THR A 12 -17.13 -5.86 6.60
N TYR A 13 -16.13 -6.73 6.72
CA TYR A 13 -14.73 -6.37 6.47
C TYR A 13 -14.29 -6.63 5.02
N SER A 14 -15.22 -6.92 4.12
CA SER A 14 -15.00 -7.14 2.67
C SER A 14 -13.90 -8.17 2.35
N VAL A 15 -13.61 -9.12 3.27
CA VAL A 15 -12.49 -10.05 3.17
C VAL A 15 -12.48 -10.85 1.85
N PRO A 16 -13.60 -11.45 1.37
CA PRO A 16 -13.59 -12.22 0.12
C PRO A 16 -13.30 -11.38 -1.12
N TYR A 17 -13.45 -10.07 -1.03
CA TYR A 17 -13.40 -9.18 -2.20
C TYR A 17 -11.99 -8.61 -2.42
N TRP A 18 -11.34 -8.08 -1.36
CA TRP A 18 -9.99 -7.52 -1.48
C TRP A 18 -8.88 -8.57 -1.39
N SER A 19 -9.14 -9.71 -0.74
CA SER A 19 -8.09 -10.69 -0.42
C SER A 19 -7.60 -11.51 -1.61
N ASP A 20 -8.37 -11.59 -2.70
CA ASP A 20 -8.10 -12.49 -3.84
C ASP A 20 -7.84 -13.96 -3.41
N GLY A 21 -8.48 -14.39 -2.30
CA GLY A 21 -8.39 -15.72 -1.71
C GLY A 21 -7.18 -15.93 -0.78
N TYR A 22 -6.35 -14.92 -0.54
CA TYR A 22 -5.18 -15.04 0.35
C TYR A 22 -5.49 -14.83 1.83
N PHE A 23 -6.67 -14.31 2.16
CA PHE A 23 -7.13 -14.15 3.54
C PHE A 23 -8.58 -14.61 3.69
N ASP A 24 -8.91 -15.14 4.88
CA ASP A 24 -10.25 -15.56 5.25
C ASP A 24 -10.42 -15.47 6.77
N ILE A 25 -11.63 -15.77 7.26
CA ILE A 25 -11.95 -15.87 8.69
C ILE A 25 -12.21 -17.34 9.02
N ASP A 26 -11.49 -17.89 9.99
CA ASP A 26 -11.66 -19.29 10.42
C ASP A 26 -12.93 -19.49 11.28
N GLY A 27 -13.23 -20.77 11.59
CA GLY A 27 -14.39 -21.14 12.40
C GLY A 27 -14.36 -20.64 13.87
N ARG A 28 -13.25 -20.03 14.30
CA ARG A 28 -13.04 -19.44 15.64
C ARG A 28 -13.07 -17.91 15.62
N GLY A 29 -13.44 -17.31 14.51
CA GLY A 29 -13.43 -15.85 14.37
C GLY A 29 -12.05 -15.22 14.32
N ARG A 30 -11.03 -15.93 13.82
CA ARG A 30 -9.66 -15.41 13.63
C ARG A 30 -9.37 -15.14 12.17
N LEU A 31 -8.66 -14.06 11.88
CA LEU A 31 -8.13 -13.79 10.55
C LEU A 31 -7.04 -14.80 10.23
N VAL A 32 -7.17 -15.48 9.08
CA VAL A 32 -6.20 -16.47 8.60
C VAL A 32 -5.63 -16.05 7.25
N ALA A 33 -4.34 -16.31 7.04
CA ALA A 33 -3.70 -16.22 5.73
C ALA A 33 -3.70 -17.59 5.04
N ARG A 34 -3.90 -17.59 3.71
CA ARG A 34 -3.88 -18.75 2.82
C ARG A 34 -2.87 -18.52 1.69
N PRO A 35 -1.57 -18.76 1.90
CA PRO A 35 -0.53 -18.39 0.94
C PRO A 35 -0.68 -19.00 -0.45
N HIS A 36 -1.35 -20.13 -0.57
CA HIS A 36 -1.70 -20.79 -1.85
C HIS A 36 -3.20 -20.70 -2.18
N GLY A 37 -3.93 -19.75 -1.61
CA GLY A 37 -5.38 -19.66 -1.76
C GLY A 37 -6.08 -20.86 -1.13
N ASP A 38 -7.11 -21.38 -1.81
CA ASP A 38 -7.91 -22.51 -1.29
C ASP A 38 -7.17 -23.86 -1.31
N GLU A 39 -6.05 -23.96 -2.02
CA GLU A 39 -5.29 -25.20 -2.18
C GLU A 39 -4.28 -25.47 -1.05
N GLY A 40 -4.06 -24.49 -0.15
CA GLY A 40 -3.03 -24.54 0.88
C GLY A 40 -3.57 -24.50 2.32
N PRO A 41 -2.67 -24.63 3.32
CA PRO A 41 -3.03 -24.50 4.72
C PRO A 41 -3.47 -23.07 5.05
N ALA A 42 -4.40 -22.95 6.01
CA ALA A 42 -4.78 -21.68 6.60
C ALA A 42 -3.93 -21.44 7.86
N ILE A 43 -3.29 -20.28 7.96
CA ILE A 43 -2.42 -19.88 9.07
C ILE A 43 -3.09 -18.73 9.82
N ALA A 44 -3.44 -18.93 11.10
CA ALA A 44 -4.01 -17.87 11.90
C ALA A 44 -2.97 -16.79 12.20
N LEU A 45 -3.33 -15.53 11.94
CA LEU A 45 -2.42 -14.40 12.13
C LEU A 45 -2.07 -14.21 13.62
N SER A 46 -3.02 -14.49 14.54
CA SER A 46 -2.75 -14.48 15.98
C SER A 46 -1.69 -15.49 16.40
N ASP A 47 -1.71 -16.72 15.84
CA ASP A 47 -0.69 -17.74 16.14
C ASP A 47 0.70 -17.29 15.65
N VAL A 48 0.78 -16.58 14.53
CA VAL A 48 2.03 -16.00 14.01
C VAL A 48 2.56 -14.92 14.96
N VAL A 49 1.68 -14.02 15.41
CA VAL A 49 2.03 -12.95 16.36
C VAL A 49 2.53 -13.52 17.70
N GLU A 50 1.83 -14.50 18.27
CA GLU A 50 2.25 -15.15 19.52
C GLU A 50 3.62 -15.82 19.38
N ARG A 51 3.85 -16.51 18.27
CA ARG A 51 5.14 -17.15 18.00
C ARG A 51 6.24 -16.11 17.81
N ALA A 52 5.98 -15.01 17.10
CA ALA A 52 6.93 -13.91 16.94
C ALA A 52 7.29 -13.26 18.28
N ARG A 53 6.29 -13.02 19.15
CA ARG A 53 6.51 -12.55 20.54
C ARG A 53 7.39 -13.54 21.34
N GLY A 54 7.14 -14.83 21.20
CA GLY A 54 7.97 -15.88 21.80
C GLY A 54 9.44 -15.86 21.31
N MET A 55 9.70 -15.32 20.13
CA MET A 55 11.04 -15.07 19.58
C MET A 55 11.59 -13.68 19.95
N GLY A 56 10.86 -12.91 20.79
CA GLY A 56 11.25 -11.59 21.28
C GLY A 56 10.97 -10.45 20.30
N HIS A 57 10.09 -10.64 19.32
CA HIS A 57 9.56 -9.55 18.47
C HIS A 57 8.50 -8.75 19.21
N LYS A 58 8.38 -7.48 18.84
CA LYS A 58 7.43 -6.53 19.41
C LYS A 58 6.39 -6.09 18.36
N LEU A 59 5.35 -5.43 18.84
CA LEU A 59 4.42 -4.70 17.97
C LEU A 59 4.85 -3.22 17.87
N PRO A 60 4.58 -2.57 16.73
CA PRO A 60 3.96 -3.10 15.50
C PRO A 60 4.84 -4.17 14.82
N LEU A 61 4.21 -5.10 14.11
CA LEU A 61 4.90 -6.23 13.48
C LEU A 61 4.49 -6.35 12.01
N LEU A 62 5.46 -6.27 11.11
CA LEU A 62 5.23 -6.59 9.70
C LEU A 62 5.37 -8.10 9.48
N VAL A 63 4.32 -8.75 9.01
CA VAL A 63 4.30 -10.18 8.69
C VAL A 63 4.28 -10.36 7.18
N ARG A 64 5.28 -11.03 6.62
CA ARG A 64 5.36 -11.38 5.19
C ARG A 64 5.05 -12.86 5.00
N PHE A 65 4.07 -13.17 4.18
CA PHE A 65 3.76 -14.51 3.72
C PHE A 65 4.49 -14.75 2.39
N SER A 66 5.72 -15.23 2.46
CA SER A 66 6.64 -15.30 1.31
C SER A 66 6.11 -16.16 0.17
N ASP A 67 5.39 -17.24 0.47
CA ASP A 67 4.82 -18.13 -0.56
C ASP A 67 3.76 -17.43 -1.43
N VAL A 68 3.12 -16.37 -0.93
CA VAL A 68 2.19 -15.54 -1.72
C VAL A 68 2.90 -14.92 -2.92
N LEU A 69 4.18 -14.51 -2.79
CA LEU A 69 4.95 -13.93 -3.89
C LEU A 69 5.06 -14.89 -5.07
N GLY A 70 5.47 -16.13 -4.80
CA GLY A 70 5.58 -17.16 -5.82
C GLY A 70 4.23 -17.54 -6.43
N HIS A 71 3.20 -17.65 -5.60
CA HIS A 71 1.86 -17.99 -6.06
C HIS A 71 1.24 -16.89 -6.95
N ARG A 72 1.43 -15.59 -6.57
CA ARG A 72 1.00 -14.44 -7.39
C ARG A 72 1.72 -14.38 -8.73
N LEU A 73 3.05 -14.57 -8.72
CA LEU A 73 3.83 -14.64 -9.95
C LEU A 73 3.34 -15.78 -10.84
N GLY A 74 3.12 -16.98 -10.28
CA GLY A 74 2.59 -18.13 -11.00
C GLY A 74 1.22 -17.88 -11.64
N LYS A 75 0.28 -17.26 -10.91
CA LYS A 75 -1.03 -16.86 -11.45
C LYS A 75 -0.88 -15.90 -12.65
N LEU A 76 -0.02 -14.90 -12.53
CA LEU A 76 0.23 -13.95 -13.62
C LEU A 76 0.81 -14.65 -14.86
N GLN A 77 1.82 -15.48 -14.67
CA GLN A 77 2.43 -16.25 -15.75
C GLN A 77 1.44 -17.21 -16.43
N GLN A 78 0.59 -17.88 -15.64
CA GLN A 78 -0.43 -18.78 -16.15
C GLN A 78 -1.49 -18.06 -16.99
N ALA A 79 -1.95 -16.87 -16.54
CA ALA A 79 -2.90 -16.05 -17.31
C ALA A 79 -2.35 -15.69 -18.70
N PHE A 80 -1.07 -15.28 -18.76
CA PHE A 80 -0.42 -15.01 -20.05
C PHE A 80 -0.20 -16.28 -20.89
N ALA A 81 0.21 -17.39 -20.28
CA ALA A 81 0.37 -18.66 -21.00
C ALA A 81 -0.97 -19.15 -21.58
N GLN A 82 -2.07 -18.94 -20.87
CA GLN A 82 -3.41 -19.24 -21.37
C GLN A 82 -3.82 -18.33 -22.53
N ALA A 83 -3.67 -17.01 -22.38
CA ALA A 83 -4.00 -16.05 -23.44
C ALA A 83 -3.14 -16.27 -24.70
N MET A 84 -1.86 -16.64 -24.56
CA MET A 84 -0.98 -17.01 -25.68
C MET A 84 -1.51 -18.24 -26.43
N ARG A 85 -2.00 -19.27 -25.72
CA ARG A 85 -2.61 -20.45 -26.37
C ARG A 85 -3.89 -20.09 -27.13
N GLU A 86 -4.75 -19.29 -26.54
CA GLU A 86 -6.02 -18.87 -27.16
C GLU A 86 -5.83 -18.05 -28.43
N LEU A 87 -4.78 -17.23 -28.47
CA LEU A 87 -4.47 -16.34 -29.60
C LEU A 87 -3.44 -16.93 -30.59
N ASP A 88 -2.97 -18.16 -30.40
CA ASP A 88 -1.80 -18.73 -31.10
C ASP A 88 -0.60 -17.77 -31.12
N TYR A 89 -0.36 -17.09 -30.00
CA TYR A 89 0.74 -16.14 -29.85
C TYR A 89 2.01 -16.83 -29.39
N ARG A 90 3.00 -16.92 -30.27
CA ARG A 90 4.24 -17.69 -30.07
C ARG A 90 5.44 -16.82 -29.68
N GLY A 91 5.26 -15.50 -29.54
CA GLY A 91 6.33 -14.56 -29.17
C GLY A 91 6.87 -14.76 -27.75
N GLY A 92 6.10 -15.43 -26.87
CA GLY A 92 6.44 -15.62 -25.46
C GLY A 92 6.10 -14.41 -24.59
N TYR A 93 6.21 -14.62 -23.27
CA TYR A 93 5.96 -13.60 -22.28
C TYR A 93 7.06 -13.59 -21.21
N THR A 94 7.34 -12.44 -20.60
CA THR A 94 8.22 -12.32 -19.43
C THR A 94 7.58 -11.40 -18.40
N ALA A 95 7.33 -11.92 -17.21
CA ALA A 95 6.95 -11.12 -16.05
C ALA A 95 8.22 -10.49 -15.48
N VAL A 96 8.36 -9.17 -15.52
CA VAL A 96 9.48 -8.46 -14.93
C VAL A 96 9.06 -7.84 -13.62
N TYR A 97 9.82 -8.08 -12.55
CA TYR A 97 9.60 -7.47 -11.26
C TYR A 97 10.44 -6.20 -11.12
N PRO A 98 9.78 -5.00 -11.08
CA PRO A 98 10.47 -3.75 -10.79
C PRO A 98 10.75 -3.68 -9.29
N ILE A 99 12.01 -3.77 -8.88
CA ILE A 99 12.34 -3.88 -7.46
C ILE A 99 11.95 -2.65 -6.63
N LYS A 100 11.77 -1.49 -7.28
CA LYS A 100 11.26 -0.25 -6.62
C LYS A 100 9.95 -0.44 -5.86
N VAL A 101 9.16 -1.45 -6.22
CA VAL A 101 7.87 -1.74 -5.57
C VAL A 101 8.08 -2.26 -4.15
N ASN A 102 9.12 -3.07 -3.94
CA ASN A 102 9.65 -3.44 -2.63
C ASN A 102 11.09 -3.94 -2.80
N GLN A 103 12.07 -3.08 -2.45
CA GLN A 103 13.50 -3.37 -2.62
C GLN A 103 14.06 -4.30 -1.54
N HIS A 104 13.27 -4.66 -0.53
CA HIS A 104 13.76 -5.49 0.55
C HIS A 104 14.32 -6.82 0.03
N ALA A 105 15.50 -7.20 0.53
CA ALA A 105 16.20 -8.41 0.05
C ALA A 105 15.36 -9.70 0.19
N GLY A 106 14.55 -9.82 1.25
CA GLY A 106 13.62 -10.93 1.44
C GLY A 106 12.47 -11.00 0.43
N VAL A 107 12.14 -9.89 -0.23
CA VAL A 107 11.08 -9.83 -1.26
C VAL A 107 11.68 -10.02 -2.65
N ALA A 108 12.63 -9.17 -3.04
CA ALA A 108 13.28 -9.25 -4.35
C ALA A 108 14.03 -10.57 -4.54
N GLY A 109 14.73 -11.05 -3.49
CA GLY A 109 15.43 -12.33 -3.49
C GLY A 109 14.49 -13.52 -3.59
N GLU A 110 13.34 -13.48 -2.91
CA GLU A 110 12.33 -14.55 -2.99
C GLU A 110 11.75 -14.65 -4.40
N LEU A 111 11.34 -13.54 -5.01
CA LEU A 111 10.85 -13.51 -6.39
C LEU A 111 11.91 -14.01 -7.38
N ALA A 112 13.17 -13.60 -7.21
CA ALA A 112 14.27 -14.10 -8.03
C ALA A 112 14.52 -15.61 -7.84
N ARG A 113 14.30 -16.13 -6.63
CA ARG A 113 14.43 -17.56 -6.30
C ARG A 113 13.32 -18.42 -6.91
N VAL A 114 12.06 -17.95 -6.87
CA VAL A 114 10.89 -18.70 -7.34
C VAL A 114 10.57 -18.46 -8.82
N GLY A 115 11.10 -17.39 -9.41
CA GLY A 115 10.86 -17.01 -10.80
C GLY A 115 11.40 -18.05 -11.78
N ALA A 116 10.60 -19.10 -12.07
CA ALA A 116 10.90 -20.12 -13.06
C ALA A 116 9.96 -19.96 -14.27
N PRO A 117 10.37 -20.44 -15.47
CA PRO A 117 9.50 -20.48 -16.63
C PRO A 117 8.26 -21.33 -16.36
N VAL A 118 7.10 -20.87 -16.86
CA VAL A 118 5.80 -21.57 -16.80
C VAL A 118 5.28 -21.77 -18.22
N GLY A 119 4.52 -22.86 -18.43
CA GLY A 119 3.97 -23.23 -19.74
C GLY A 119 4.93 -24.10 -20.54
N GLU A 120 4.43 -24.60 -21.67
CA GLU A 120 5.17 -25.46 -22.60
C GLU A 120 5.46 -24.70 -23.89
N ALA A 121 6.62 -24.94 -24.49
CA ALA A 121 6.98 -24.33 -25.77
C ALA A 121 5.90 -24.62 -26.83
N PRO A 122 5.50 -23.62 -27.66
CA PRO A 122 6.06 -22.26 -27.76
C PRO A 122 5.44 -21.22 -26.81
N TYR A 123 4.53 -21.58 -25.90
CA TYR A 123 3.75 -20.68 -25.05
C TYR A 123 4.37 -20.56 -23.65
N THR A 124 5.64 -20.13 -23.58
CA THR A 124 6.37 -20.00 -22.31
C THR A 124 6.25 -18.60 -21.71
N ALA A 125 6.05 -18.55 -20.41
CA ALA A 125 6.11 -17.34 -19.60
C ALA A 125 7.32 -17.38 -18.67
N ASP A 126 8.25 -16.44 -18.82
CA ASP A 126 9.50 -16.34 -18.06
C ASP A 126 9.43 -15.26 -16.97
N PHE A 127 10.54 -15.08 -16.25
CA PHE A 127 10.71 -14.07 -15.21
C PHE A 127 11.98 -13.25 -15.44
N GLY A 128 11.92 -11.95 -15.10
CA GLY A 128 13.03 -11.01 -15.13
C GLY A 128 12.94 -9.96 -14.03
N LEU A 129 13.93 -9.08 -13.96
CA LEU A 129 14.01 -8.00 -12.95
C LEU A 129 14.15 -6.64 -13.65
N GLU A 130 13.71 -5.56 -12.98
CA GLU A 130 13.89 -4.18 -13.44
C GLU A 130 14.57 -3.34 -12.38
N ALA A 131 15.44 -2.42 -12.81
CA ALA A 131 16.08 -1.42 -11.98
C ALA A 131 15.90 -0.02 -12.56
N GLY A 132 15.47 0.93 -11.73
CA GLY A 132 15.28 2.34 -12.09
C GLY A 132 16.35 3.28 -11.53
N SER A 133 17.32 2.76 -10.76
CA SER A 133 18.43 3.53 -10.18
C SER A 133 19.71 2.69 -10.08
N LYS A 134 20.85 3.36 -9.87
CA LYS A 134 22.13 2.64 -9.74
C LYS A 134 22.18 1.70 -8.52
N PRO A 135 21.71 2.08 -7.30
CA PRO A 135 21.62 1.13 -6.19
C PRO A 135 20.74 -0.07 -6.51
N GLU A 136 19.59 0.14 -7.16
CA GLU A 136 18.72 -0.95 -7.59
C GLU A 136 19.40 -1.85 -8.62
N LEU A 137 20.12 -1.28 -9.58
CA LEU A 137 20.89 -2.07 -10.56
C LEU A 137 21.92 -2.96 -9.86
N MET A 138 22.64 -2.44 -8.87
CA MET A 138 23.62 -3.24 -8.11
C MET A 138 22.96 -4.44 -7.41
N ALA A 139 21.77 -4.25 -6.83
CA ALA A 139 21.00 -5.34 -6.22
C ALA A 139 20.51 -6.35 -7.28
N VAL A 140 19.94 -5.85 -8.38
CA VAL A 140 19.44 -6.68 -9.49
C VAL A 140 20.55 -7.53 -10.11
N LEU A 141 21.74 -6.95 -10.35
CA LEU A 141 22.88 -7.70 -10.91
C LEU A 141 23.36 -8.84 -10.02
N ALA A 142 23.16 -8.73 -8.70
CA ALA A 142 23.47 -9.78 -7.75
C ALA A 142 22.38 -10.88 -7.67
N LEU A 143 21.14 -10.52 -7.93
CA LEU A 143 19.98 -11.43 -7.85
C LEU A 143 19.66 -12.12 -9.18
N ALA A 144 19.95 -11.48 -10.31
CA ALA A 144 19.58 -11.96 -11.64
C ALA A 144 20.34 -13.25 -12.01
N ARG A 145 19.62 -14.21 -12.60
CA ARG A 145 20.22 -15.45 -13.08
C ARG A 145 20.82 -15.26 -14.48
N PRO A 146 21.88 -15.96 -14.85
CA PRO A 146 22.39 -15.94 -16.20
C PRO A 146 21.28 -16.25 -17.24
N GLY A 147 21.22 -15.44 -18.31
CA GLY A 147 20.20 -15.53 -19.35
C GLY A 147 18.87 -14.89 -19.02
N SER A 148 18.66 -14.35 -17.80
CA SER A 148 17.43 -13.63 -17.48
C SER A 148 17.42 -12.20 -18.01
N ILE A 149 16.23 -11.70 -18.32
CA ILE A 149 16.01 -10.31 -18.74
C ILE A 149 16.21 -9.37 -17.55
N VAL A 150 17.00 -8.32 -17.74
CA VAL A 150 17.14 -7.19 -16.83
C VAL A 150 16.76 -5.91 -17.57
N VAL A 151 15.67 -5.25 -17.16
CA VAL A 151 15.22 -3.99 -17.74
C VAL A 151 15.81 -2.83 -16.94
N CYS A 152 16.48 -1.90 -17.62
CA CYS A 152 17.09 -0.72 -17.04
C CYS A 152 16.30 0.53 -17.39
N ASN A 153 15.41 0.95 -16.50
CA ASN A 153 14.61 2.17 -16.60
C ASN A 153 15.25 3.35 -15.82
N GLY A 154 14.53 4.42 -15.65
CA GLY A 154 14.89 5.57 -14.83
C GLY A 154 15.97 6.47 -15.42
N TYR A 155 16.44 7.41 -14.63
CA TYR A 155 17.50 8.35 -15.01
C TYR A 155 18.85 7.64 -15.03
N LYS A 156 19.56 7.68 -16.20
CA LYS A 156 20.83 6.99 -16.40
C LYS A 156 21.95 7.99 -16.60
N ASP A 157 22.97 7.88 -15.77
CA ASP A 157 24.26 8.51 -15.97
C ASP A 157 25.23 7.54 -16.72
N ARG A 158 26.43 8.01 -17.00
CA ARG A 158 27.46 7.24 -17.68
C ARG A 158 27.84 5.95 -16.94
N GLU A 159 27.92 6.02 -15.60
CA GLU A 159 28.28 4.87 -14.78
C GLU A 159 27.19 3.80 -14.80
N PHE A 160 25.92 4.19 -14.69
CA PHE A 160 24.78 3.27 -14.81
C PHE A 160 24.81 2.54 -16.15
N ILE A 161 24.95 3.28 -17.26
CA ILE A 161 25.01 2.71 -18.63
C ILE A 161 26.19 1.75 -18.75
N ARG A 162 27.35 2.11 -18.22
CA ARG A 162 28.54 1.26 -18.20
C ARG A 162 28.33 -0.05 -17.46
N LEU A 163 27.74 -0.02 -16.25
CA LEU A 163 27.41 -1.21 -15.46
C LEU A 163 26.41 -2.11 -16.20
N ALA A 164 25.37 -1.53 -16.79
CA ALA A 164 24.39 -2.27 -17.58
C ALA A 164 25.00 -2.93 -18.84
N LEU A 165 25.94 -2.29 -19.52
CA LEU A 165 26.66 -2.89 -20.63
C LEU A 165 27.61 -4.02 -20.18
N MET A 166 28.33 -3.81 -19.06
CA MET A 166 29.21 -4.83 -18.49
C MET A 166 28.43 -6.09 -18.08
N SER A 167 27.22 -5.97 -17.55
CA SER A 167 26.40 -7.10 -17.13
C SER A 167 26.06 -8.05 -18.29
N ARG A 168 26.00 -7.53 -19.53
CA ARG A 168 25.82 -8.38 -20.72
C ARG A 168 26.99 -9.34 -20.94
N THR A 169 28.21 -8.91 -20.64
CA THR A 169 29.39 -9.80 -20.70
C THR A 169 29.41 -10.83 -19.59
N LEU A 170 28.62 -10.61 -18.53
CA LEU A 170 28.37 -11.55 -17.43
C LEU A 170 27.23 -12.54 -17.71
N GLY A 171 26.64 -12.47 -18.91
CA GLY A 171 25.61 -13.41 -19.36
C GLY A 171 24.17 -13.02 -19.01
N LEU A 172 23.93 -11.75 -18.67
CA LEU A 172 22.57 -11.23 -18.45
C LEU A 172 22.01 -10.60 -19.74
N ASP A 173 20.71 -10.77 -19.98
CA ASP A 173 20.00 -10.10 -21.06
C ASP A 173 19.55 -8.69 -20.64
N THR A 174 20.54 -7.81 -20.46
CA THR A 174 20.29 -6.44 -19.99
C THR A 174 19.88 -5.52 -21.12
N ILE A 175 18.77 -4.80 -20.93
CA ILE A 175 18.15 -3.88 -21.89
C ILE A 175 18.20 -2.47 -21.31
N LEU A 176 18.85 -1.56 -22.03
CA LEU A 176 18.89 -0.12 -21.69
C LEU A 176 17.69 0.58 -22.31
N VAL A 177 16.74 1.03 -21.51
CA VAL A 177 15.56 1.77 -21.98
C VAL A 177 15.88 3.25 -22.09
N ILE A 178 15.87 3.78 -23.31
CA ILE A 178 16.06 5.21 -23.57
C ILE A 178 14.78 5.95 -23.15
N GLU A 179 14.89 6.76 -22.13
CA GLU A 179 13.80 7.58 -21.60
C GLU A 179 13.98 9.07 -21.92
N LYS A 180 15.21 9.47 -22.31
CA LYS A 180 15.57 10.84 -22.66
C LYS A 180 16.53 10.86 -23.87
N PRO A 181 16.43 11.89 -24.76
CA PRO A 181 17.28 12.00 -25.92
C PRO A 181 18.79 12.06 -25.61
N SER A 182 19.18 12.56 -24.44
CA SER A 182 20.58 12.67 -24.00
C SER A 182 21.24 11.31 -23.73
N GLU A 183 20.46 10.26 -23.42
CA GLU A 183 21.00 8.93 -23.13
C GLU A 183 21.58 8.25 -24.37
N VAL A 184 21.08 8.56 -25.58
CA VAL A 184 21.52 7.96 -26.82
C VAL A 184 23.03 8.15 -27.06
N GLY A 185 23.54 9.37 -26.85
CA GLY A 185 24.96 9.68 -26.99
C GLY A 185 25.82 8.88 -25.99
N LEU A 186 25.39 8.84 -24.73
CA LEU A 186 26.13 8.11 -23.70
C LEU A 186 26.18 6.60 -23.98
N ILE A 187 25.08 6.01 -24.44
CA ILE A 187 25.04 4.58 -24.82
C ILE A 187 26.01 4.29 -25.96
N ILE A 188 26.04 5.13 -27.00
CA ILE A 188 26.98 4.97 -28.14
C ILE A 188 28.42 5.06 -27.66
N GLU A 189 28.77 6.05 -26.85
CA GLU A 189 30.11 6.27 -26.33
C GLU A 189 30.60 5.10 -25.47
N GLU A 190 29.80 4.68 -24.49
CA GLU A 190 30.16 3.58 -23.58
C GLU A 190 30.20 2.22 -24.30
N SER A 191 29.27 1.97 -25.22
CA SER A 191 29.32 0.78 -26.09
C SER A 191 30.63 0.66 -26.85
N ARG A 192 31.07 1.77 -27.47
CA ARG A 192 32.35 1.81 -28.17
C ARG A 192 33.55 1.64 -27.23
N ALA A 193 33.52 2.31 -26.08
CA ALA A 193 34.61 2.24 -25.11
C ALA A 193 34.79 0.82 -24.52
N LEU A 194 33.70 0.09 -24.33
CA LEU A 194 33.73 -1.28 -23.81
C LEU A 194 33.82 -2.35 -24.90
N GLY A 195 33.54 -2.02 -26.16
CA GLY A 195 33.42 -3.01 -27.24
C GLY A 195 32.23 -3.95 -27.07
N VAL A 196 31.17 -3.52 -26.35
CA VAL A 196 29.97 -4.31 -26.06
C VAL A 196 28.78 -3.71 -26.80
N ALA A 197 28.11 -4.51 -27.62
CA ALA A 197 26.89 -4.09 -28.31
C ALA A 197 25.72 -3.98 -27.29
N PRO A 198 25.04 -2.82 -27.23
CA PRO A 198 23.88 -2.66 -26.35
C PRO A 198 22.67 -3.42 -26.90
N VAL A 199 21.73 -3.76 -26.04
CA VAL A 199 20.32 -3.97 -26.39
C VAL A 199 19.57 -2.77 -25.87
N VAL A 200 18.81 -2.12 -26.73
CA VAL A 200 18.17 -0.84 -26.45
C VAL A 200 16.65 -0.98 -26.55
N GLY A 201 15.97 -0.49 -25.53
CA GLY A 201 14.54 -0.20 -25.55
C GLY A 201 14.30 1.30 -25.78
N ILE A 202 13.22 1.66 -26.44
CA ILE A 202 12.79 3.05 -26.59
C ILE A 202 11.48 3.23 -25.83
N ARG A 203 11.47 4.11 -24.81
CA ARG A 203 10.26 4.46 -24.09
C ARG A 203 9.43 5.46 -24.88
N LEU A 204 8.24 5.03 -25.26
CA LEU A 204 7.26 5.82 -26.00
C LEU A 204 6.50 6.74 -25.03
N ARG A 205 6.33 7.99 -25.41
CA ARG A 205 5.40 8.91 -24.78
C ARG A 205 4.06 8.79 -25.50
N LEU A 206 3.15 8.00 -24.94
CA LEU A 206 1.83 7.82 -25.53
C LEU A 206 0.94 9.04 -25.29
N ALA A 207 0.06 9.32 -26.26
CA ALA A 207 -1.01 10.32 -26.12
C ALA A 207 -2.14 9.81 -25.23
N SER A 208 -2.33 8.49 -25.19
CA SER A 208 -3.31 7.83 -24.32
C SER A 208 -2.94 8.03 -22.85
N LEU A 209 -3.84 8.62 -22.07
CA LEU A 209 -3.67 8.87 -20.64
C LEU A 209 -4.48 7.84 -19.85
N GLY A 210 -3.88 7.23 -18.83
CA GLY A 210 -4.61 6.49 -17.82
C GLY A 210 -5.46 7.44 -16.95
N ALA A 211 -6.62 7.00 -16.47
CA ALA A 211 -7.41 7.73 -15.48
C ALA A 211 -6.86 7.46 -14.07
N GLY A 212 -6.84 8.47 -13.18
CA GLY A 212 -6.45 8.30 -11.78
C GLY A 212 -5.38 9.30 -11.30
N LYS A 213 -4.93 9.17 -10.04
CA LYS A 213 -3.91 10.05 -9.40
C LYS A 213 -2.54 10.02 -10.12
N TRP A 214 -2.27 9.00 -10.94
CA TRP A 214 -1.01 8.78 -11.69
C TRP A 214 -1.05 9.24 -13.14
N GLN A 215 -1.99 10.09 -13.54
CA GLN A 215 -2.20 10.59 -14.92
C GLN A 215 -0.96 11.27 -15.55
N ASN A 216 -0.01 11.73 -14.75
CA ASN A 216 1.20 12.42 -15.22
C ASN A 216 2.27 11.48 -15.83
N SER A 217 2.00 10.18 -15.97
CA SER A 217 2.93 9.22 -16.59
C SER A 217 2.89 9.23 -18.12
N GLY A 218 1.86 9.84 -18.74
CA GLY A 218 1.69 9.99 -20.19
C GLY A 218 1.42 11.44 -20.58
N GLY A 219 1.28 11.68 -21.90
CA GLY A 219 1.02 13.00 -22.47
C GLY A 219 2.20 13.98 -22.38
N ASP A 220 1.97 15.25 -22.73
CA ASP A 220 3.03 16.26 -22.87
C ASP A 220 3.77 16.60 -21.56
N LYS A 221 3.14 16.35 -20.40
CA LYS A 221 3.71 16.61 -19.07
C LYS A 221 4.49 15.41 -18.49
N ALA A 222 4.57 14.29 -19.21
CA ALA A 222 5.29 13.11 -18.74
C ALA A 222 6.77 13.43 -18.51
N LYS A 223 7.29 13.01 -17.35
CA LYS A 223 8.69 13.19 -16.97
C LYS A 223 9.64 12.43 -17.90
N PHE A 224 9.20 11.28 -18.41
CA PHE A 224 9.99 10.37 -19.23
C PHE A 224 9.26 9.96 -20.51
N GLY A 225 10.03 9.39 -21.44
CA GLY A 225 9.54 8.91 -22.72
C GLY A 225 9.76 9.91 -23.84
N LEU A 226 9.95 9.39 -25.03
CA LEU A 226 10.27 10.14 -26.24
C LEU A 226 9.01 10.48 -27.04
N SER A 227 8.92 11.72 -27.52
CA SER A 227 7.90 12.10 -28.51
C SER A 227 8.16 11.41 -29.86
N PRO A 228 7.19 11.34 -30.79
CA PRO A 228 7.39 10.69 -32.10
C PRO A 228 8.63 11.18 -32.85
N ARG A 229 8.88 12.49 -32.81
CA ARG A 229 10.10 13.07 -33.44
C ARG A 229 11.37 12.59 -32.76
N GLN A 230 11.39 12.56 -31.42
CA GLN A 230 12.56 12.11 -30.66
C GLN A 230 12.82 10.61 -30.81
N VAL A 231 11.77 9.79 -30.99
CA VAL A 231 11.91 8.36 -31.34
C VAL A 231 12.64 8.20 -32.65
N LEU A 232 12.24 8.92 -33.71
CA LEU A 232 12.88 8.87 -35.01
C LEU A 232 14.33 9.35 -34.92
N ASP A 233 14.59 10.46 -34.23
CA ASP A 233 15.96 11.00 -34.07
C ASP A 233 16.87 10.03 -33.29
N ALA A 234 16.34 9.29 -32.31
CA ALA A 234 17.08 8.27 -31.56
C ALA A 234 17.45 7.07 -32.45
N VAL A 235 16.48 6.57 -33.23
CA VAL A 235 16.70 5.49 -34.20
C VAL A 235 17.75 5.89 -35.22
N ASP A 236 17.60 7.06 -35.86
CA ASP A 236 18.54 7.57 -36.89
C ASP A 236 19.97 7.72 -36.33
N LYS A 237 20.14 8.21 -35.09
CA LYS A 237 21.43 8.31 -34.41
C LYS A 237 22.07 6.95 -34.13
N LEU A 238 21.29 5.98 -33.67
CA LEU A 238 21.78 4.61 -33.42
C LEU A 238 22.17 3.93 -34.73
N GLN A 239 21.40 4.08 -35.80
CA GLN A 239 21.71 3.56 -37.13
C GLN A 239 23.00 4.20 -37.68
N ALA A 240 23.15 5.53 -37.61
CA ALA A 240 24.35 6.25 -38.03
C ALA A 240 25.60 5.83 -37.22
N ALA A 241 25.44 5.38 -35.99
CA ALA A 241 26.51 4.86 -35.15
C ALA A 241 26.87 3.38 -35.43
N GLY A 242 26.14 2.71 -36.33
CA GLY A 242 26.28 1.27 -36.62
C GLY A 242 25.60 0.38 -35.60
N LEU A 243 24.69 0.92 -34.79
CA LEU A 243 23.96 0.24 -33.72
C LEU A 243 22.47 0.07 -34.05
N GLY A 244 22.06 0.06 -35.31
CA GLY A 244 20.66 -0.11 -35.72
C GLY A 244 20.05 -1.42 -35.22
N GLU A 245 20.80 -2.51 -35.27
CA GLU A 245 20.40 -3.84 -34.76
C GLU A 245 20.19 -3.88 -33.25
N SER A 246 20.64 -2.87 -32.51
CA SER A 246 20.50 -2.77 -31.07
C SER A 246 19.09 -2.33 -30.62
N VAL A 247 18.29 -1.70 -31.52
CA VAL A 247 16.94 -1.21 -31.24
C VAL A 247 15.99 -2.40 -31.22
N ALA A 248 15.89 -3.08 -30.08
CA ALA A 248 15.23 -4.36 -29.95
C ALA A 248 13.91 -4.33 -29.20
N MET A 249 13.63 -3.27 -28.44
CA MET A 249 12.45 -3.17 -27.57
C MET A 249 11.73 -1.83 -27.74
N LEU A 250 10.41 -1.87 -27.70
CA LEU A 250 9.58 -0.72 -27.40
C LEU A 250 9.03 -0.86 -25.99
N HIS A 251 9.07 0.22 -25.24
CA HIS A 251 8.57 0.28 -23.88
C HIS A 251 7.56 1.43 -23.74
N PHE A 252 6.52 1.23 -22.97
CA PHE A 252 5.64 2.31 -22.52
C PHE A 252 5.16 2.07 -21.09
N HIS A 253 4.75 3.12 -20.41
CA HIS A 253 4.21 3.03 -19.07
C HIS A 253 3.12 4.07 -18.90
N MET A 254 1.89 3.62 -18.63
CA MET A 254 0.70 4.47 -18.55
C MET A 254 0.39 4.99 -17.15
N GLY A 255 1.12 4.53 -16.15
CA GLY A 255 0.91 4.86 -14.74
C GLY A 255 0.78 3.62 -13.87
N SER A 256 0.66 3.83 -12.55
CA SER A 256 0.43 2.76 -11.57
C SER A 256 -1.06 2.60 -11.31
N GLN A 257 -1.49 1.41 -10.85
CA GLN A 257 -2.87 1.16 -10.38
C GLN A 257 -3.93 1.62 -11.41
N ILE A 258 -3.86 1.10 -12.65
CA ILE A 258 -4.83 1.45 -13.69
C ILE A 258 -6.14 0.72 -13.38
N SER A 259 -7.18 1.47 -13.05
CA SER A 259 -8.45 0.90 -12.60
C SER A 259 -9.35 0.37 -13.73
N ASN A 260 -9.11 0.79 -14.97
CA ASN A 260 -9.98 0.47 -16.10
C ASN A 260 -9.23 -0.20 -17.23
N VAL A 261 -9.63 -1.42 -17.60
CA VAL A 261 -9.02 -2.20 -18.68
C VAL A 261 -9.07 -1.51 -20.05
N ARG A 262 -10.04 -0.62 -20.29
CA ARG A 262 -10.14 0.12 -21.55
C ARG A 262 -8.97 1.06 -21.78
N ASP A 263 -8.41 1.62 -20.70
CA ASP A 263 -7.27 2.52 -20.78
C ASP A 263 -6.03 1.72 -21.21
N ILE A 264 -5.86 0.51 -20.63
CA ILE A 264 -4.80 -0.43 -21.01
C ILE A 264 -4.92 -0.80 -22.50
N ALA A 265 -6.13 -1.14 -22.97
CA ALA A 265 -6.39 -1.47 -24.36
C ALA A 265 -6.06 -0.29 -25.32
N SER A 266 -6.36 0.93 -24.90
CA SER A 266 -6.07 2.14 -25.69
C SER A 266 -4.57 2.38 -25.82
N GLY A 267 -3.83 2.30 -24.72
CA GLY A 267 -2.37 2.47 -24.74
C GLY A 267 -1.66 1.38 -25.54
N MET A 268 -2.13 0.13 -25.40
CA MET A 268 -1.54 -0.98 -26.17
C MET A 268 -1.75 -0.81 -27.67
N ARG A 269 -2.95 -0.38 -28.13
CA ARG A 269 -3.18 -0.10 -29.55
C ARG A 269 -2.28 1.00 -30.09
N GLU A 270 -2.05 2.07 -29.33
CA GLU A 270 -1.14 3.14 -29.73
C GLU A 270 0.31 2.61 -29.83
N ALA A 271 0.77 1.84 -28.86
CA ALA A 271 2.10 1.24 -28.86
C ALA A 271 2.32 0.25 -30.01
N VAL A 272 1.29 -0.54 -30.35
CA VAL A 272 1.33 -1.47 -31.51
C VAL A 272 1.50 -0.71 -32.83
N ASN A 273 0.89 0.48 -33.01
CA ASN A 273 1.12 1.30 -34.19
C ASN A 273 2.61 1.72 -34.31
N TYR A 274 3.26 2.09 -33.19
CA TYR A 274 4.71 2.36 -33.22
C TYR A 274 5.52 1.12 -33.60
N PHE A 275 5.14 -0.05 -33.06
CA PHE A 275 5.79 -1.31 -33.41
C PHE A 275 5.72 -1.59 -34.91
N VAL A 276 4.56 -1.47 -35.52
CA VAL A 276 4.36 -1.69 -36.96
C VAL A 276 5.19 -0.70 -37.78
N GLU A 277 5.13 0.59 -37.48
CA GLU A 277 5.81 1.62 -38.26
C GLU A 277 7.35 1.57 -38.12
N LEU A 278 7.87 1.28 -36.93
CA LEU A 278 9.32 1.14 -36.72
C LEU A 278 9.85 -0.16 -37.33
N SER A 279 9.06 -1.25 -37.30
CA SER A 279 9.41 -2.49 -38.01
C SER A 279 9.48 -2.29 -39.51
N LYS A 280 8.58 -1.52 -40.14
CA LYS A 280 8.63 -1.11 -41.56
C LYS A 280 9.86 -0.27 -41.89
N ARG A 281 10.39 0.49 -40.91
CA ARG A 281 11.66 1.23 -41.06
C ARG A 281 12.91 0.36 -40.88
N GLY A 282 12.75 -0.94 -40.67
CA GLY A 282 13.84 -1.89 -40.51
C GLY A 282 14.41 -1.97 -39.10
N CYS A 283 13.70 -1.49 -38.08
CA CYS A 283 14.10 -1.73 -36.69
C CYS A 283 13.74 -3.18 -36.30
N PRO A 284 14.69 -3.99 -35.77
CA PRO A 284 14.49 -5.39 -35.46
C PRO A 284 13.81 -5.54 -34.06
N ILE A 285 12.61 -4.99 -33.91
CA ILE A 285 11.87 -5.02 -32.67
C ILE A 285 11.44 -6.47 -32.38
N ARG A 286 11.97 -7.03 -31.31
CA ARG A 286 11.65 -8.39 -30.85
C ARG A 286 11.08 -8.46 -29.43
N LEU A 287 10.98 -7.31 -28.76
CA LEU A 287 10.45 -7.16 -27.42
C LEU A 287 9.44 -6.00 -27.38
N MET A 288 8.33 -6.21 -26.70
CA MET A 288 7.33 -5.18 -26.41
C MET A 288 7.12 -5.15 -24.91
N ASP A 289 7.50 -4.07 -24.25
CA ASP A 289 7.32 -3.89 -22.81
C ASP A 289 6.16 -2.93 -22.54
N ALA A 290 5.08 -3.47 -22.01
CA ALA A 290 3.89 -2.70 -21.65
C ALA A 290 4.02 -1.97 -20.30
N GLY A 291 5.19 -2.05 -19.66
CA GLY A 291 5.45 -1.43 -18.36
C GLY A 291 4.61 -2.02 -17.25
N GLY A 292 4.44 -1.23 -16.20
CA GLY A 292 3.55 -1.56 -15.08
C GLY A 292 2.12 -1.06 -15.32
N GLY A 293 1.35 -1.05 -14.24
CA GLY A 293 -0.02 -0.51 -14.26
C GLY A 293 -1.09 -1.53 -13.94
N LEU A 294 -0.79 -2.84 -13.98
CA LEU A 294 -1.71 -3.86 -13.43
C LEU A 294 -1.99 -3.54 -11.97
N GLY A 295 -3.24 -3.16 -11.70
CA GLY A 295 -3.68 -2.77 -10.38
C GLY A 295 -4.11 -3.95 -9.52
N VAL A 296 -4.42 -3.65 -8.27
CA VAL A 296 -5.07 -4.55 -7.30
C VAL A 296 -6.31 -3.86 -6.72
N ASP A 297 -7.26 -4.66 -6.30
CA ASP A 297 -8.50 -4.16 -5.72
C ASP A 297 -8.38 -4.06 -4.19
N TYR A 298 -7.88 -2.93 -3.71
CA TYR A 298 -7.78 -2.66 -2.27
C TYR A 298 -9.13 -2.45 -1.60
N GLU A 299 -10.13 -1.99 -2.37
CA GLU A 299 -11.47 -1.70 -1.86
C GLU A 299 -12.38 -2.94 -1.88
N GLY A 300 -12.07 -3.92 -2.73
CA GLY A 300 -12.97 -5.05 -2.99
C GLY A 300 -14.23 -4.66 -3.76
N THR A 301 -14.29 -3.47 -4.36
CA THR A 301 -15.49 -2.93 -5.02
C THR A 301 -15.59 -3.32 -6.50
N ARG A 302 -14.52 -3.82 -7.11
CA ARG A 302 -14.39 -4.09 -8.54
C ARG A 302 -14.86 -2.93 -9.41
N SER A 303 -14.52 -1.73 -9.02
CA SER A 303 -14.96 -0.47 -9.62
C SER A 303 -13.85 0.22 -10.42
N ARG A 304 -14.12 1.45 -10.88
CA ARG A 304 -13.13 2.34 -11.47
C ARG A 304 -12.56 3.34 -10.47
N SER A 305 -12.76 3.11 -9.18
CA SER A 305 -12.09 3.89 -8.14
C SER A 305 -10.58 3.73 -8.24
N PHE A 306 -9.84 4.72 -7.79
CA PHE A 306 -8.37 4.74 -7.92
C PHE A 306 -7.68 3.66 -7.07
N CYS A 307 -8.35 3.14 -6.02
CA CYS A 307 -7.89 2.00 -5.21
C CYS A 307 -8.55 0.66 -5.59
N SER A 308 -9.25 0.59 -6.74
CA SER A 308 -9.90 -0.63 -7.24
C SER A 308 -9.53 -0.91 -8.70
N ILE A 309 -9.98 -2.05 -9.22
CA ILE A 309 -9.86 -2.44 -10.64
C ILE A 309 -11.12 -3.15 -11.10
N ASN A 310 -11.50 -2.95 -12.38
CA ASN A 310 -12.69 -3.56 -12.98
C ASN A 310 -12.38 -4.79 -13.86
N TYR A 311 -11.22 -5.42 -13.71
CA TYR A 311 -10.76 -6.54 -14.54
C TYR A 311 -9.96 -7.56 -13.74
N GLY A 312 -9.81 -8.77 -14.26
CA GLY A 312 -8.96 -9.82 -13.71
C GLY A 312 -7.68 -10.03 -14.53
N LEU A 313 -6.83 -10.97 -14.08
CA LEU A 313 -5.54 -11.29 -14.72
C LEU A 313 -5.71 -11.81 -16.14
N ASP A 314 -6.69 -12.68 -16.39
CA ASP A 314 -6.95 -13.26 -17.73
C ASP A 314 -7.35 -12.16 -18.72
N GLN A 315 -8.25 -11.27 -18.30
CA GLN A 315 -8.67 -10.14 -19.13
C GLN A 315 -7.51 -9.18 -19.40
N TYR A 316 -6.64 -8.94 -18.42
CA TYR A 316 -5.44 -8.12 -18.59
C TYR A 316 -4.50 -8.75 -19.63
N ALA A 317 -4.17 -10.02 -19.49
CA ALA A 317 -3.28 -10.74 -20.41
C ALA A 317 -3.84 -10.74 -21.84
N TYR A 318 -5.11 -11.04 -22.00
CA TYR A 318 -5.79 -11.03 -23.30
C TYR A 318 -5.79 -9.64 -23.94
N THR A 319 -6.09 -8.58 -23.15
CA THR A 319 -6.13 -7.19 -23.61
C THR A 319 -4.79 -6.70 -24.16
N LEU A 320 -3.67 -7.16 -23.60
CA LEU A 320 -2.34 -6.81 -24.08
C LEU A 320 -1.92 -7.63 -25.31
N LEU A 321 -2.22 -8.93 -25.33
CA LEU A 321 -1.74 -9.81 -26.40
C LEU A 321 -2.55 -9.69 -27.69
N GLN A 322 -3.87 -9.51 -27.61
CA GLN A 322 -4.75 -9.52 -28.78
C GLN A 322 -4.36 -8.46 -29.82
N PRO A 323 -4.20 -7.15 -29.52
CA PRO A 323 -3.85 -6.16 -30.54
C PRO A 323 -2.50 -6.44 -31.20
N LEU A 324 -1.56 -7.01 -30.45
CA LEU A 324 -0.23 -7.34 -30.95
C LEU A 324 -0.27 -8.55 -31.87
N ALA A 325 -1.05 -9.59 -31.54
CA ALA A 325 -1.26 -10.77 -32.37
C ALA A 325 -1.93 -10.39 -33.71
N GLU A 326 -2.98 -9.56 -33.65
CA GLU A 326 -3.71 -9.08 -34.84
C GLU A 326 -2.81 -8.27 -35.78
N ALA A 327 -2.03 -7.33 -35.24
CA ALA A 327 -1.12 -6.51 -36.05
C ALA A 327 0.01 -7.33 -36.69
N CYS A 328 0.57 -8.31 -35.94
CA CYS A 328 1.57 -9.21 -36.50
C CYS A 328 1.01 -10.04 -37.67
N ALA A 329 -0.22 -10.55 -37.55
CA ALA A 329 -0.89 -11.31 -38.60
C ALA A 329 -1.20 -10.42 -39.83
N GLU A 330 -1.74 -9.21 -39.59
CA GLU A 330 -2.11 -8.28 -40.66
C GLU A 330 -0.91 -7.79 -41.47
N HIS A 331 0.21 -7.50 -40.79
CA HIS A 331 1.40 -6.92 -41.44
C HIS A 331 2.51 -7.94 -41.75
N GLY A 332 2.28 -9.23 -41.45
CA GLY A 332 3.29 -10.28 -41.69
C GLY A 332 4.55 -10.12 -40.85
N LEU A 333 4.44 -9.53 -39.66
CA LEU A 333 5.56 -9.29 -38.75
C LEU A 333 5.75 -10.46 -37.77
N PRO A 334 7.00 -10.75 -37.36
CA PRO A 334 7.23 -11.71 -36.29
C PRO A 334 6.63 -11.20 -34.98
N GLN A 335 6.05 -12.11 -34.20
CA GLN A 335 5.48 -11.78 -32.89
C GLN A 335 6.60 -11.49 -31.88
N PRO A 336 6.70 -10.29 -31.33
CA PRO A 336 7.71 -9.96 -30.31
C PRO A 336 7.37 -10.63 -28.97
N ARG A 337 8.36 -10.85 -28.12
CA ARG A 337 8.10 -11.24 -26.72
C ARG A 337 7.44 -10.08 -25.98
N LEU A 338 6.32 -10.35 -25.33
CA LEU A 338 5.67 -9.36 -24.47
C LEU A 338 6.31 -9.36 -23.07
N ILE A 339 6.54 -8.18 -22.52
CA ILE A 339 7.02 -7.95 -21.15
C ILE A 339 5.99 -7.10 -20.41
N THR A 340 5.81 -7.36 -19.12
CA THR A 340 5.09 -6.45 -18.20
C THR A 340 5.87 -6.27 -16.91
N GLU A 341 5.77 -5.08 -16.30
CA GLU A 341 6.41 -4.70 -15.04
C GLU A 341 5.38 -4.63 -13.90
N ALA A 342 4.63 -5.72 -13.68
CA ALA A 342 3.45 -5.78 -12.82
C ALA A 342 3.77 -5.97 -11.33
N GLY A 343 4.69 -5.15 -10.76
CA GLY A 343 5.21 -5.33 -9.41
C GLY A 343 4.17 -5.28 -8.30
N ARG A 344 3.27 -4.28 -8.31
CA ARG A 344 2.19 -4.17 -7.30
C ARG A 344 1.34 -5.44 -7.24
N ALA A 345 0.94 -5.99 -8.37
CA ALA A 345 0.13 -7.19 -8.43
C ALA A 345 0.86 -8.44 -7.90
N MET A 346 2.19 -8.48 -7.95
CA MET A 346 3.00 -9.55 -7.38
C MET A 346 3.15 -9.44 -5.87
N THR A 347 3.20 -8.21 -5.32
CA THR A 347 3.64 -8.01 -3.93
C THR A 347 2.56 -7.54 -2.96
N ALA A 348 1.52 -6.83 -3.38
CA ALA A 348 0.58 -6.20 -2.45
C ALA A 348 0.03 -7.16 -1.37
N HIS A 349 -0.40 -8.36 -1.76
CA HIS A 349 -1.05 -9.32 -0.86
C HIS A 349 -0.12 -10.07 0.10
N HIS A 350 1.22 -10.01 -0.11
CA HIS A 350 2.12 -10.87 0.68
C HIS A 350 2.38 -10.35 2.08
N ALA A 351 2.10 -9.08 2.38
CA ALA A 351 2.45 -8.48 3.66
C ALA A 351 1.23 -7.87 4.38
N VAL A 352 1.24 -8.04 5.69
CA VAL A 352 0.25 -7.52 6.64
C VAL A 352 0.97 -6.84 7.78
N MET A 353 0.59 -5.61 8.12
CA MET A 353 1.03 -4.93 9.34
C MET A 353 0.08 -5.28 10.47
N VAL A 354 0.61 -5.85 11.55
CA VAL A 354 -0.15 -6.12 12.77
C VAL A 354 0.18 -5.10 13.82
N VAL A 355 -0.85 -4.46 14.33
CA VAL A 355 -0.75 -3.35 15.28
C VAL A 355 -1.66 -3.59 16.49
N ASN A 356 -1.30 -3.06 17.66
CA ASN A 356 -2.15 -3.14 18.85
C ASN A 356 -2.78 -1.78 19.15
N VAL A 357 -4.02 -1.83 19.61
CA VAL A 357 -4.69 -0.66 20.16
C VAL A 357 -4.10 -0.37 21.55
N SER A 358 -3.64 0.85 21.76
CA SER A 358 -3.06 1.32 23.03
C SER A 358 -4.09 1.99 23.94
N GLU A 359 -5.04 2.71 23.34
CA GLU A 359 -6.07 3.49 24.07
C GLU A 359 -7.29 3.71 23.19
N VAL A 360 -8.45 3.95 23.81
CA VAL A 360 -9.67 4.38 23.12
C VAL A 360 -10.27 5.60 23.81
N GLU A 361 -10.30 6.73 23.10
CA GLU A 361 -11.12 7.87 23.48
C GLU A 361 -12.53 7.66 22.95
N ARG A 362 -13.47 7.39 23.86
CA ARG A 362 -14.86 7.18 23.48
C ARG A 362 -15.54 8.47 23.06
N ALA A 363 -16.39 8.38 22.06
CA ALA A 363 -17.30 9.46 21.72
C ALA A 363 -18.13 9.84 22.97
N PRO A 364 -18.38 11.13 23.22
CA PRO A 364 -19.17 11.55 24.35
C PRO A 364 -20.56 10.93 24.33
N GLU A 365 -20.93 10.25 25.42
CA GLU A 365 -22.25 9.60 25.54
C GLU A 365 -23.38 10.61 25.79
N GLY A 366 -23.02 11.80 26.27
CA GLY A 366 -23.93 12.83 26.72
C GLY A 366 -24.56 12.51 28.08
N ARG A 367 -24.55 13.47 28.97
CA ARG A 367 -25.14 13.32 30.31
C ARG A 367 -26.24 14.35 30.51
N VAL A 368 -27.47 13.89 30.74
CA VAL A 368 -28.58 14.78 30.97
C VAL A 368 -28.77 14.96 32.47
N GLY A 369 -28.16 15.98 33.02
CA GLY A 369 -28.39 16.40 34.39
C GLY A 369 -29.74 17.16 34.56
N PRO A 370 -30.23 17.35 35.82
CA PRO A 370 -31.44 18.12 36.10
C PRO A 370 -31.28 19.59 35.68
N ALA A 371 -32.38 20.21 35.27
CA ALA A 371 -32.41 21.63 34.96
C ALA A 371 -32.02 22.47 36.18
N GLN A 372 -31.19 23.49 35.96
CA GLN A 372 -30.71 24.40 37.01
C GLN A 372 -31.44 25.73 36.95
N PRO A 373 -31.75 26.36 38.09
CA PRO A 373 -32.29 27.74 38.12
C PRO A 373 -31.27 28.71 37.43
N GLY A 374 -31.75 29.48 36.46
CA GLY A 374 -30.93 30.50 35.81
C GLY A 374 -30.06 29.95 34.67
N GLU A 375 -30.34 28.76 34.15
CA GLU A 375 -29.64 28.26 32.94
C GLU A 375 -29.71 29.25 31.78
N PRO A 376 -28.64 29.41 31.02
CA PRO A 376 -28.62 30.21 29.79
C PRO A 376 -29.71 29.76 28.79
N ALA A 377 -30.21 30.70 27.98
CA ALA A 377 -31.27 30.42 27.02
C ALA A 377 -30.93 29.25 26.08
N VAL A 378 -29.70 29.20 25.57
CA VAL A 378 -29.20 28.18 24.66
C VAL A 378 -29.26 26.77 25.27
N ILE A 379 -29.00 26.61 26.56
CA ILE A 379 -29.11 25.33 27.27
C ILE A 379 -30.57 24.94 27.43
N ARG A 380 -31.46 25.89 27.79
CA ARG A 380 -32.91 25.64 27.89
C ARG A 380 -33.49 25.18 26.54
N HIS A 381 -33.08 25.83 25.43
CA HIS A 381 -33.51 25.42 24.08
C HIS A 381 -33.09 23.98 23.75
N LEU A 382 -31.86 23.56 24.08
CA LEU A 382 -31.46 22.15 23.90
C LEU A 382 -32.29 21.19 24.78
N ARG A 383 -32.69 21.59 25.96
CA ARG A 383 -33.62 20.77 26.79
C ARG A 383 -35.00 20.66 26.16
N GLU A 384 -35.51 21.72 25.53
CA GLU A 384 -36.76 21.70 24.78
C GLU A 384 -36.65 20.73 23.59
N VAL A 385 -35.59 20.81 22.80
CA VAL A 385 -35.29 19.83 21.74
C VAL A 385 -35.25 18.41 22.26
N GLN A 386 -34.60 18.18 23.40
CA GLN A 386 -34.53 16.86 24.06
C GLN A 386 -35.90 16.35 24.48
N ALA A 387 -36.76 17.20 25.04
CA ALA A 387 -38.11 16.82 25.47
C ALA A 387 -39.03 16.42 24.30
N GLU A 388 -38.70 16.88 23.08
CA GLU A 388 -39.48 16.60 21.87
C GLU A 388 -38.96 15.44 21.03
N LEU A 389 -37.95 14.70 21.53
CA LEU A 389 -37.30 13.61 20.79
C LEU A 389 -38.27 12.54 20.30
N ASP A 390 -39.32 12.24 21.00
CA ASP A 390 -40.31 11.23 20.61
C ASP A 390 -41.45 11.77 19.73
N VAL A 391 -41.57 13.07 19.58
CA VAL A 391 -42.71 13.72 18.92
C VAL A 391 -42.38 14.29 17.54
N ARG A 392 -41.21 14.91 17.39
CA ARG A 392 -40.83 15.58 16.15
C ARG A 392 -39.93 14.71 15.26
N PRO A 393 -39.81 15.03 13.93
CA PRO A 393 -38.91 14.35 13.02
C PRO A 393 -37.44 14.43 13.48
N PRO A 394 -36.68 13.31 13.45
CA PRO A 394 -35.31 13.28 13.99
C PRO A 394 -34.34 14.21 13.25
N VAL A 395 -34.52 14.41 11.93
CA VAL A 395 -33.68 15.29 11.13
C VAL A 395 -33.84 16.76 11.54
N GLU A 396 -35.07 17.22 11.83
CA GLU A 396 -35.33 18.58 12.32
C GLU A 396 -34.70 18.82 13.67
N LEU A 397 -34.88 17.87 14.60
CA LEU A 397 -34.32 17.96 15.95
C LEU A 397 -32.79 18.01 15.93
N PHE A 398 -32.16 17.27 15.05
CA PHE A 398 -30.70 17.29 14.92
C PHE A 398 -30.20 18.65 14.44
N HIS A 399 -30.80 19.21 13.39
CA HIS A 399 -30.41 20.52 12.87
C HIS A 399 -30.64 21.64 13.90
N GLU A 400 -31.73 21.58 14.66
CA GLU A 400 -32.01 22.54 15.72
C GLU A 400 -30.99 22.41 16.86
N ALA A 401 -30.66 21.18 17.27
CA ALA A 401 -29.62 20.93 18.27
C ALA A 401 -28.23 21.45 17.82
N GLN A 402 -27.88 21.25 16.54
CA GLN A 402 -26.65 21.80 15.97
C GLN A 402 -26.61 23.32 16.00
N HIS A 403 -27.76 23.97 15.68
CA HIS A 403 -27.86 25.42 15.75
C HIS A 403 -27.57 25.94 17.15
N HIS A 404 -28.20 25.36 18.17
CA HIS A 404 -27.98 25.75 19.55
C HIS A 404 -26.60 25.40 20.07
N LEU A 405 -26.00 24.31 19.62
CA LEU A 405 -24.60 24.00 19.92
C LEU A 405 -23.67 25.09 19.37
N ALA A 406 -23.84 25.49 18.11
CA ALA A 406 -23.02 26.53 17.45
C ALA A 406 -23.20 27.91 18.13
N GLU A 407 -24.45 28.26 18.51
CA GLU A 407 -24.75 29.46 19.28
C GLU A 407 -24.02 29.43 20.63
N GLY A 408 -24.13 28.34 21.38
CA GLY A 408 -23.47 28.17 22.68
C GLY A 408 -21.94 28.21 22.58
N GLN A 409 -21.36 27.62 21.54
CA GLN A 409 -19.90 27.74 21.27
C GLN A 409 -19.48 29.17 21.04
N THR A 410 -20.28 29.95 20.32
CA THR A 410 -20.05 31.38 20.10
C THR A 410 -20.13 32.14 21.41
N LEU A 411 -21.16 31.92 22.24
CA LEU A 411 -21.30 32.56 23.55
C LEU A 411 -20.13 32.24 24.49
N PHE A 412 -19.65 30.99 24.47
CA PHE A 412 -18.47 30.57 25.21
C PHE A 412 -17.21 31.32 24.74
N ALA A 413 -16.99 31.40 23.42
CA ALA A 413 -15.85 32.12 22.84
C ALA A 413 -15.87 33.64 23.19
N LEU A 414 -17.06 34.23 23.37
CA LEU A 414 -17.24 35.60 23.80
C LEU A 414 -17.16 35.80 25.34
N GLY A 415 -16.90 34.73 26.11
CA GLY A 415 -16.84 34.79 27.58
C GLY A 415 -18.19 34.95 28.27
N GLN A 416 -19.30 34.69 27.57
CA GLN A 416 -20.66 34.80 28.11
C GLN A 416 -21.17 33.46 28.74
N LEU A 417 -20.45 32.37 28.52
CA LEU A 417 -20.65 31.09 29.16
C LEU A 417 -19.39 30.66 29.91
N GLY A 418 -19.55 30.05 31.08
CA GLY A 418 -18.47 29.35 31.79
C GLY A 418 -18.20 27.95 31.23
N VAL A 419 -17.08 27.35 31.65
CA VAL A 419 -16.67 25.99 31.22
C VAL A 419 -17.73 24.93 31.61
N GLU A 420 -18.34 25.04 32.79
CA GLU A 420 -19.39 24.12 33.25
C GLU A 420 -20.63 24.20 32.35
N GLN A 421 -21.03 25.39 31.92
CA GLN A 421 -22.15 25.61 31.00
C GLN A 421 -21.82 25.10 29.61
N ARG A 422 -20.55 25.24 29.16
CA ARG A 422 -20.06 24.70 27.90
C ARG A 422 -20.09 23.17 27.93
N ALA A 423 -19.66 22.53 29.00
CA ALA A 423 -19.72 21.09 29.18
C ALA A 423 -21.17 20.59 29.18
N GLN A 424 -22.08 21.28 29.88
CA GLN A 424 -23.51 20.95 29.91
C GLN A 424 -24.16 21.07 28.53
N LEU A 425 -23.75 22.05 27.73
CA LEU A 425 -24.20 22.22 26.34
C LEU A 425 -23.80 21.02 25.48
N ASP A 426 -22.53 20.59 25.58
CA ASP A 426 -22.02 19.43 24.84
C ASP A 426 -22.72 18.14 25.30
N ASP A 427 -22.87 17.91 26.59
CA ASP A 427 -23.56 16.75 27.14
C ASP A 427 -25.00 16.62 26.61
N LEU A 428 -25.77 17.72 26.59
CA LEU A 428 -27.12 17.73 26.04
C LEU A 428 -27.15 17.45 24.54
N PHE A 429 -26.24 18.09 23.80
CA PHE A 429 -26.16 17.86 22.37
C PHE A 429 -25.84 16.40 22.04
N TYR A 430 -24.85 15.79 22.70
CA TYR A 430 -24.50 14.40 22.43
C TYR A 430 -25.61 13.43 22.86
N ALA A 431 -26.33 13.69 23.95
CA ALA A 431 -27.50 12.90 24.32
C ALA A 431 -28.59 12.95 23.24
N ILE A 432 -28.86 14.14 22.67
CA ILE A 432 -29.80 14.32 21.54
C ILE A 432 -29.30 13.59 20.31
N ALA A 433 -28.01 13.75 19.96
CA ALA A 433 -27.39 13.12 18.80
C ALA A 433 -27.51 11.59 18.82
N HIS A 434 -27.24 10.95 19.97
CA HIS A 434 -27.41 9.52 20.16
C HIS A 434 -28.89 9.08 20.02
N ALA A 435 -29.81 9.82 20.61
CA ALA A 435 -31.23 9.52 20.52
C ALA A 435 -31.76 9.67 19.08
N VAL A 436 -31.34 10.72 18.39
CA VAL A 436 -31.66 10.94 16.97
C VAL A 436 -31.12 9.80 16.11
N ARG A 437 -29.85 9.41 16.29
CA ARG A 437 -29.23 8.32 15.52
C ARG A 437 -30.02 7.00 15.63
N GLN A 438 -30.56 6.67 16.81
CA GLN A 438 -31.37 5.46 17.01
C GLN A 438 -32.70 5.49 16.24
N ARG A 439 -33.19 6.66 15.86
CA ARG A 439 -34.45 6.87 15.14
C ARG A 439 -34.27 7.01 13.63
N LEU A 440 -33.03 7.16 13.17
CA LEU A 440 -32.73 7.26 11.74
C LEU A 440 -32.62 5.88 11.10
N SER A 441 -33.04 5.77 9.84
CA SER A 441 -32.95 4.56 9.02
C SER A 441 -32.17 4.85 7.75
N ALA A 442 -31.19 3.99 7.41
CA ALA A 442 -30.45 4.08 6.16
C ALA A 442 -31.32 3.81 4.91
N GLU A 443 -32.50 3.21 5.08
CA GLU A 443 -33.45 2.97 3.99
C GLU A 443 -34.15 4.26 3.55
N GLU A 444 -34.26 5.24 4.43
CA GLU A 444 -34.88 6.54 4.15
C GLU A 444 -33.84 7.51 3.58
N LYS A 445 -34.00 7.91 2.32
CA LYS A 445 -33.07 8.81 1.62
C LYS A 445 -32.86 10.16 2.33
N SER A 446 -33.91 10.68 2.99
CA SER A 446 -33.86 11.94 3.75
C SER A 446 -33.02 11.84 5.02
N HIS A 447 -32.82 10.63 5.56
CA HIS A 447 -32.05 10.39 6.76
C HIS A 447 -30.54 10.25 6.51
N ARG A 448 -30.14 9.84 5.31
CA ARG A 448 -28.74 9.51 4.97
C ARG A 448 -27.76 10.63 5.32
N PRO A 449 -27.96 11.89 4.91
CA PRO A 449 -26.97 12.95 5.19
C PRO A 449 -26.73 13.16 6.69
N VAL A 450 -27.81 13.08 7.50
CA VAL A 450 -27.69 13.23 8.97
C VAL A 450 -27.08 11.98 9.59
N LEU A 451 -27.39 10.80 9.05
CA LEU A 451 -26.81 9.54 9.52
C LEU A 451 -25.30 9.51 9.25
N ASP A 452 -24.86 9.96 8.07
CA ASP A 452 -23.44 10.04 7.69
C ASP A 452 -22.72 11.03 8.63
N GLU A 453 -23.27 12.23 8.86
CA GLU A 453 -22.70 13.20 9.79
C GLU A 453 -22.63 12.67 11.23
N LEU A 454 -23.66 11.97 11.69
CA LEU A 454 -23.66 11.35 13.03
C LEU A 454 -22.67 10.18 13.13
N ASN A 455 -22.49 9.42 12.06
CA ASN A 455 -21.48 8.36 12.01
C ASN A 455 -20.06 8.93 12.10
N GLU A 456 -19.78 10.11 11.53
CA GLU A 456 -18.50 10.80 11.68
C GLU A 456 -18.33 11.43 13.08
N ARG A 457 -19.39 11.94 13.67
CA ARG A 457 -19.36 12.69 14.94
C ARG A 457 -19.39 11.81 16.19
N LEU A 458 -20.03 10.64 16.11
CA LEU A 458 -20.22 9.69 17.20
C LEU A 458 -19.28 8.48 17.11
N VAL A 459 -18.06 8.69 16.59
CA VAL A 459 -17.04 7.64 16.53
C VAL A 459 -16.12 7.67 17.73
N ASP A 460 -15.69 6.48 18.15
CA ASP A 460 -14.60 6.33 19.11
C ASP A 460 -13.26 6.55 18.37
N LYS A 461 -12.27 7.14 19.02
CA LYS A 461 -10.90 7.23 18.49
C LYS A 461 -10.07 6.09 19.09
N TYR A 462 -9.57 5.22 18.23
CA TYR A 462 -8.68 4.13 18.59
C TYR A 462 -7.24 4.57 18.33
N PHE A 463 -6.48 4.83 19.39
CA PHE A 463 -5.06 5.10 19.29
C PHE A 463 -4.31 3.78 19.14
N VAL A 464 -3.52 3.69 18.11
CA VAL A 464 -2.89 2.45 17.67
C VAL A 464 -1.38 2.61 17.64
N ASN A 465 -0.67 1.63 18.20
CA ASN A 465 0.78 1.62 18.30
C ASN A 465 1.42 1.38 16.94
N PHE A 466 1.59 2.43 16.13
CA PHE A 466 2.32 2.46 14.87
C PHE A 466 2.46 3.93 14.38
N SER A 467 3.16 4.13 13.28
CA SER A 467 3.20 5.41 12.54
C SER A 467 2.60 5.22 11.15
N VAL A 468 1.61 6.05 10.78
CA VAL A 468 1.05 6.10 9.41
C VAL A 468 2.15 6.46 8.42
N PHE A 469 3.01 7.42 8.77
CA PHE A 469 4.08 7.94 7.91
C PHE A 469 5.14 6.90 7.60
N GLU A 470 5.48 6.05 8.57
CA GLU A 470 6.51 5.01 8.41
C GLU A 470 5.94 3.73 7.80
N SER A 471 4.80 3.25 8.31
CA SER A 471 4.30 1.91 7.99
C SER A 471 3.38 1.86 6.77
N ILE A 472 2.59 2.93 6.52
CA ILE A 472 1.61 3.02 5.42
C ILE A 472 1.58 4.44 4.83
N PRO A 473 2.73 4.96 4.37
CA PRO A 473 2.85 6.37 3.94
C PRO A 473 1.89 6.76 2.82
N ASP A 474 1.46 5.83 1.98
CA ASP A 474 0.54 6.11 0.87
C ASP A 474 -0.87 6.51 1.35
N VAL A 475 -1.26 6.18 2.60
CA VAL A 475 -2.51 6.69 3.20
C VAL A 475 -2.46 8.21 3.27
N TRP A 476 -1.37 8.76 3.82
CA TRP A 476 -1.14 10.18 3.95
C TRP A 476 -0.78 10.85 2.61
N ALA A 477 0.15 10.26 1.86
CA ALA A 477 0.72 10.90 0.67
C ALA A 477 -0.24 10.97 -0.51
N ILE A 478 -1.10 9.95 -0.70
CA ILE A 478 -1.97 9.83 -1.89
C ILE A 478 -3.38 9.35 -1.57
N GLU A 479 -3.79 9.33 -0.30
CA GLU A 479 -5.11 8.83 0.15
C GLU A 479 -5.37 7.38 -0.30
N GLN A 480 -4.32 6.54 -0.30
CA GLN A 480 -4.45 5.12 -0.57
C GLN A 480 -5.26 4.46 0.54
N VAL A 481 -6.20 3.60 0.16
CA VAL A 481 -6.98 2.81 1.12
C VAL A 481 -6.33 1.44 1.31
N PHE A 482 -6.31 0.96 2.56
CA PHE A 482 -5.89 -0.40 2.92
C PHE A 482 -6.98 -1.10 3.72
N PRO A 483 -7.30 -2.38 3.47
CA PRO A 483 -8.22 -3.14 4.28
C PRO A 483 -7.71 -3.30 5.71
N ILE A 484 -8.57 -3.02 6.69
CA ILE A 484 -8.25 -3.18 8.12
C ILE A 484 -9.25 -4.11 8.76
N VAL A 485 -8.76 -5.14 9.44
CA VAL A 485 -9.58 -6.21 10.02
C VAL A 485 -9.07 -6.52 11.44
N PRO A 486 -9.94 -6.70 12.45
CA PRO A 486 -9.53 -7.29 13.72
C PRO A 486 -8.88 -8.67 13.51
N VAL A 487 -7.77 -8.93 14.20
CA VAL A 487 -7.05 -10.22 14.07
C VAL A 487 -7.87 -11.38 14.65
N GLU A 488 -8.67 -11.09 15.67
CA GLU A 488 -9.52 -12.04 16.38
C GLU A 488 -10.89 -11.44 16.69
N ARG A 489 -11.78 -12.22 17.32
CA ARG A 489 -13.13 -11.83 17.74
C ARG A 489 -14.08 -11.52 16.57
N LEU A 490 -13.81 -12.05 15.38
CA LEU A 490 -14.66 -11.85 14.21
C LEU A 490 -15.96 -12.69 14.27
N ASP A 491 -16.10 -13.58 15.24
CA ASP A 491 -17.34 -14.27 15.64
C ASP A 491 -18.20 -13.43 16.60
N GLU A 492 -17.66 -12.33 17.17
CA GLU A 492 -18.39 -11.36 17.99
C GLU A 492 -18.89 -10.19 17.13
N GLU A 493 -20.13 -9.70 17.38
CA GLU A 493 -20.63 -8.51 16.69
C GLU A 493 -19.87 -7.25 17.14
N PRO A 494 -19.25 -6.47 16.22
CA PRO A 494 -18.62 -5.21 16.57
C PRO A 494 -19.69 -4.20 16.96
N THR A 495 -19.65 -3.72 18.20
CA THR A 495 -20.66 -2.82 18.77
C THR A 495 -20.27 -1.35 18.73
N ARG A 496 -19.06 -1.05 18.24
CA ARG A 496 -18.50 0.32 18.14
C ARG A 496 -18.22 0.68 16.69
N ARG A 497 -18.14 1.97 16.45
CA ARG A 497 -17.53 2.52 15.25
C ARG A 497 -16.34 3.35 15.67
N GLY A 498 -15.22 3.19 14.99
CA GLY A 498 -13.99 3.88 15.35
C GLY A 498 -13.24 4.45 14.16
N VAL A 499 -12.45 5.48 14.44
CA VAL A 499 -11.38 5.98 13.58
C VAL A 499 -10.05 5.63 14.21
N ILE A 500 -9.05 5.36 13.38
CA ILE A 500 -7.71 4.95 13.80
C ILE A 500 -6.80 6.17 13.77
N ALA A 501 -6.18 6.47 14.91
CA ALA A 501 -5.11 7.45 15.04
C ALA A 501 -3.80 6.75 15.40
N ASP A 502 -2.68 7.21 14.82
CA ASP A 502 -1.35 6.68 15.12
C ASP A 502 -0.73 7.35 16.38
N LEU A 503 0.54 7.04 16.66
CA LEU A 503 1.28 7.59 17.80
C LEU A 503 1.97 8.92 17.52
N THR A 504 2.00 9.38 16.28
CA THR A 504 2.72 10.61 15.97
C THR A 504 1.99 11.82 16.53
N CYS A 505 2.72 12.92 16.77
CA CYS A 505 2.12 14.15 17.25
C CYS A 505 1.45 14.96 16.11
N ASP A 506 1.50 14.47 14.88
CA ASP A 506 0.91 15.13 13.73
C ASP A 506 -0.58 14.79 13.60
N SER A 507 -1.39 15.81 13.29
CA SER A 507 -2.85 15.63 13.08
C SER A 507 -3.19 14.77 11.86
N ASP A 508 -2.26 14.63 10.89
CA ASP A 508 -2.41 13.77 9.71
C ASP A 508 -2.08 12.29 10.01
N GLY A 509 -1.59 11.96 11.22
CA GLY A 509 -1.33 10.61 11.69
C GLY A 509 -2.62 9.83 11.98
N ARG A 510 -3.51 9.70 10.98
CA ARG A 510 -4.81 9.04 11.11
C ARG A 510 -5.26 8.40 9.81
N ILE A 511 -6.24 7.53 9.90
CA ILE A 511 -6.88 6.91 8.74
C ILE A 511 -8.33 7.41 8.69
N ASP A 512 -8.71 8.06 7.59
CA ASP A 512 -10.02 8.71 7.42
C ASP A 512 -10.97 7.90 6.50
N THR A 513 -10.49 6.82 5.87
CA THR A 513 -11.29 6.04 4.91
C THR A 513 -11.04 4.55 5.09
N TYR A 514 -12.11 3.80 5.22
CA TYR A 514 -12.10 2.37 5.54
C TYR A 514 -12.87 1.56 4.52
N VAL A 515 -12.45 0.32 4.30
CA VAL A 515 -13.16 -0.67 3.48
C VAL A 515 -14.21 -1.37 4.32
N GLU A 516 -15.48 -1.25 3.96
CA GLU A 516 -16.59 -1.89 4.64
C GLU A 516 -17.68 -2.28 3.66
N SER A 517 -18.16 -3.53 3.73
CA SER A 517 -19.35 -4.00 2.99
C SER A 517 -19.35 -3.65 1.49
N GLU A 518 -18.23 -3.90 0.82
CA GLU A 518 -17.99 -3.59 -0.61
C GLU A 518 -18.07 -2.08 -0.94
N ALA A 519 -17.79 -1.23 0.04
CA ALA A 519 -17.81 0.23 -0.12
C ALA A 519 -16.70 0.88 0.72
N LEU A 520 -16.63 2.20 0.68
CA LEU A 520 -15.79 3.01 1.55
C LEU A 520 -16.65 3.76 2.56
N ASP A 521 -16.19 3.81 3.81
CA ASP A 521 -16.85 4.50 4.93
C ASP A 521 -15.82 5.35 5.69
N ALA A 522 -16.28 6.36 6.41
CA ALA A 522 -15.45 7.27 7.22
C ALA A 522 -15.05 6.68 8.60
N SER A 523 -15.54 5.50 8.95
CA SER A 523 -15.26 4.82 10.20
C SER A 523 -15.32 3.31 10.03
N LEU A 524 -14.69 2.55 10.94
CA LEU A 524 -14.63 1.10 10.91
C LEU A 524 -15.47 0.48 12.03
N PRO A 525 -16.23 -0.61 11.80
CA PRO A 525 -16.83 -1.40 12.87
C PRO A 525 -15.74 -2.06 13.73
N LEU A 526 -15.74 -1.79 15.03
CA LEU A 526 -14.73 -2.29 15.96
C LEU A 526 -15.40 -2.82 17.24
N HIS A 527 -14.66 -3.64 17.97
CA HIS A 527 -15.12 -4.19 19.25
C HIS A 527 -14.74 -3.25 20.40
N ALA A 528 -15.57 -3.20 21.42
CA ALA A 528 -15.17 -2.60 22.69
C ALA A 528 -13.96 -3.34 23.26
N LEU A 529 -13.00 -2.60 23.83
CA LEU A 529 -11.85 -3.20 24.49
C LEU A 529 -12.31 -3.99 25.73
N LYS A 530 -11.64 -5.11 25.98
CA LYS A 530 -11.81 -5.92 27.19
C LYS A 530 -10.59 -5.69 28.10
N PRO A 531 -10.80 -5.37 29.39
CA PRO A 531 -9.68 -5.13 30.30
C PRO A 531 -8.72 -6.33 30.36
N GLY A 532 -7.41 -6.05 30.25
CA GLY A 532 -6.36 -7.06 30.29
C GLY A 532 -6.19 -7.89 29.02
N GLU A 533 -6.98 -7.65 27.95
CA GLU A 533 -6.83 -8.30 26.65
C GLU A 533 -6.21 -7.34 25.63
N SER A 534 -5.23 -7.82 24.89
CA SER A 534 -4.66 -7.08 23.75
C SER A 534 -5.65 -7.10 22.59
N TYR A 535 -5.93 -5.93 21.99
CA TYR A 535 -6.79 -5.84 20.81
C TYR A 535 -5.93 -5.53 19.58
N LEU A 536 -5.85 -6.49 18.68
CA LEU A 536 -4.97 -6.43 17.51
C LEU A 536 -5.78 -6.14 16.25
N LEU A 537 -5.21 -5.27 15.42
CA LEU A 537 -5.71 -4.97 14.07
C LEU A 537 -4.68 -5.40 13.03
N ALA A 538 -5.15 -5.94 11.92
CA ALA A 538 -4.36 -6.26 10.74
C ALA A 538 -4.64 -5.23 9.67
N ILE A 539 -3.62 -4.53 9.18
CA ILE A 539 -3.67 -3.68 8.00
C ILE A 539 -3.11 -4.52 6.85
N ALA A 540 -3.99 -4.98 5.97
CA ALA A 540 -3.64 -5.93 4.91
C ALA A 540 -3.16 -5.22 3.63
N MET A 541 -2.52 -6.01 2.74
CA MET A 541 -2.08 -5.57 1.40
C MET A 541 -1.00 -4.49 1.39
N VAL A 542 -0.17 -4.42 2.44
CA VAL A 542 0.91 -3.41 2.58
C VAL A 542 2.21 -3.82 1.86
N GLY A 543 2.23 -4.93 1.12
CA GLY A 543 3.45 -5.48 0.51
C GLY A 543 4.03 -4.68 -0.66
N ALA A 544 3.32 -3.68 -1.19
CA ALA A 544 3.74 -2.86 -2.31
C ALA A 544 3.99 -1.41 -1.89
N TYR A 545 5.20 -0.91 -2.10
CA TYR A 545 5.70 0.45 -1.87
C TYR A 545 5.87 0.87 -0.40
N GLN A 546 5.08 0.42 0.54
CA GLN A 546 5.00 0.98 1.89
C GLN A 546 6.33 0.92 2.65
N GLU A 547 7.02 -0.22 2.64
CA GLU A 547 8.22 -0.46 3.44
C GLU A 547 9.42 0.44 3.11
N THR A 548 9.53 0.95 1.89
CA THR A 548 10.69 1.72 1.44
C THR A 548 10.34 3.18 1.09
N LEU A 549 9.07 3.56 1.20
CA LEU A 549 8.61 4.94 1.10
C LEU A 549 8.31 5.56 2.47
N GLY A 550 8.51 4.82 3.56
CA GLY A 550 8.26 5.28 4.91
C GLY A 550 9.05 6.55 5.27
N ASP A 551 8.45 7.39 6.10
CA ASP A 551 9.03 8.63 6.62
C ASP A 551 9.13 8.55 8.15
N ILE A 552 10.33 8.80 8.68
CA ILE A 552 10.68 8.69 10.10
C ILE A 552 10.13 9.85 10.96
N HIS A 553 8.91 10.31 10.69
CA HIS A 553 8.27 11.37 11.47
C HIS A 553 8.27 11.05 12.97
N ASN A 554 8.65 12.01 13.82
CA ASN A 554 8.91 11.85 15.26
C ASN A 554 9.96 10.78 15.61
N LEU A 555 10.82 10.38 14.66
CA LEU A 555 11.84 9.34 14.81
C LEU A 555 11.27 7.94 15.12
N PHE A 556 10.01 7.67 14.74
CA PHE A 556 9.54 6.29 14.64
C PHE A 556 10.22 5.64 13.44
N GLY A 557 10.97 4.57 13.66
CA GLY A 557 11.73 3.88 12.62
C GLY A 557 11.02 2.63 12.11
N ASP A 558 11.75 1.81 11.36
CA ASP A 558 11.22 0.53 10.85
C ASP A 558 10.71 -0.38 11.96
N THR A 559 9.67 -1.14 11.64
CA THR A 559 9.06 -2.10 12.57
C THR A 559 9.75 -3.46 12.56
N ASP A 560 9.53 -4.25 13.61
CA ASP A 560 9.92 -5.66 13.60
C ASP A 560 9.27 -6.37 12.40
N THR A 561 10.03 -7.20 11.70
CA THR A 561 9.58 -7.90 10.49
C THR A 561 9.90 -9.39 10.57
N VAL A 562 8.89 -10.22 10.30
CA VAL A 562 9.03 -11.67 10.20
C VAL A 562 8.51 -12.18 8.86
N ALA A 563 9.11 -13.28 8.38
CA ALA A 563 8.61 -14.00 7.21
C ALA A 563 8.04 -15.36 7.61
N VAL A 564 6.88 -15.67 7.04
CA VAL A 564 6.20 -16.97 7.15
C VAL A 564 6.45 -17.72 5.86
N HIS A 565 6.98 -18.94 5.98
CA HIS A 565 7.20 -19.89 4.89
C HIS A 565 6.46 -21.19 5.17
N LEU A 566 5.76 -21.73 4.20
CA LEU A 566 5.14 -23.06 4.33
C LEU A 566 6.22 -24.15 4.46
N ASP A 567 6.07 -25.08 5.39
CA ASP A 567 7.02 -26.16 5.62
C ASP A 567 6.82 -27.41 4.71
N GLY A 568 5.79 -27.36 3.86
CA GLY A 568 5.41 -28.48 2.98
C GLY A 568 4.73 -29.64 3.69
N ALA A 569 4.61 -29.61 5.02
CA ALA A 569 3.95 -30.64 5.85
C ALA A 569 2.58 -30.17 6.40
N GLY A 570 2.12 -28.99 6.00
CA GLY A 570 0.87 -28.37 6.44
C GLY A 570 1.04 -27.38 7.59
N GLY A 571 2.27 -27.13 8.05
CA GLY A 571 2.66 -26.11 9.00
C GLY A 571 3.44 -24.96 8.34
N TYR A 572 4.09 -24.15 9.16
CA TYR A 572 4.93 -23.05 8.70
C TYR A 572 6.17 -22.86 9.55
N LEU A 573 7.21 -22.30 8.92
CA LEU A 573 8.40 -21.76 9.54
C LEU A 573 8.25 -20.25 9.69
N LEU A 574 8.78 -19.72 10.80
CA LEU A 574 8.83 -18.28 11.06
C LEU A 574 10.27 -17.84 11.13
N ASP A 575 10.63 -16.84 10.34
CA ASP A 575 11.99 -16.34 10.17
C ASP A 575 12.05 -14.86 10.54
N THR A 576 13.04 -14.46 11.35
CA THR A 576 13.29 -13.04 11.63
C THR A 576 13.96 -12.41 10.41
N GLN A 577 13.27 -11.48 9.78
CA GLN A 577 13.81 -10.73 8.63
C GLN A 577 14.54 -9.47 9.07
N ARG A 578 13.96 -8.74 10.02
CA ARG A 578 14.56 -7.52 10.57
C ARG A 578 14.07 -7.31 12.00
N ARG A 579 14.95 -6.79 12.86
CA ARG A 579 14.55 -6.15 14.12
C ARG A 579 14.24 -4.69 13.82
N GLY A 580 13.19 -4.18 14.42
CA GLY A 580 12.82 -2.79 14.27
C GLY A 580 13.87 -1.85 14.86
N ASP A 581 13.82 -0.60 14.41
CA ASP A 581 14.82 0.38 14.78
C ASP A 581 14.71 0.78 16.26
N THR A 582 15.86 0.93 16.88
CA THR A 582 16.00 1.43 18.25
C THR A 582 16.25 2.93 18.26
N THR A 583 16.01 3.58 19.41
CA THR A 583 16.16 5.03 19.55
C THR A 583 17.57 5.50 19.17
N ASP A 584 18.62 4.75 19.52
CA ASP A 584 20.00 5.08 19.18
C ASP A 584 20.26 5.02 17.67
N VAL A 585 19.69 4.07 16.95
CA VAL A 585 19.78 3.98 15.49
C VAL A 585 19.17 5.21 14.84
N MET A 586 17.97 5.62 15.27
CA MET A 586 17.28 6.78 14.73
C MET A 586 18.01 8.09 15.06
N LEU A 587 18.56 8.21 16.27
CA LEU A 587 19.35 9.37 16.66
C LEU A 587 20.66 9.48 15.85
N ASP A 588 21.36 8.36 15.62
CA ASP A 588 22.55 8.33 14.76
C ASP A 588 22.22 8.70 13.31
N TYR A 589 21.09 8.21 12.78
CA TYR A 589 20.60 8.53 11.44
C TYR A 589 20.42 10.03 11.22
N VAL A 590 19.91 10.76 12.23
CA VAL A 590 19.77 12.23 12.17
C VAL A 590 21.00 13.00 12.69
N GLY A 591 22.11 12.32 12.92
CA GLY A 591 23.44 12.90 13.15
C GLY A 591 23.84 13.14 14.62
N TYR A 592 23.07 12.61 15.59
CA TYR A 592 23.53 12.62 16.99
C TYR A 592 24.60 11.56 17.22
N LYS A 593 25.64 11.94 17.94
CA LYS A 593 26.68 10.99 18.37
C LYS A 593 26.34 10.42 19.75
N LEU A 594 26.10 9.14 19.83
CA LEU A 594 25.68 8.44 21.06
C LEU A 594 26.63 8.65 22.24
N ALA A 595 27.94 8.71 21.96
CA ALA A 595 28.93 8.98 23.01
C ALA A 595 28.72 10.37 23.65
N ASP A 596 28.40 11.40 22.84
CA ASP A 596 28.15 12.75 23.31
C ASP A 596 26.84 12.83 24.11
N LEU A 597 25.80 12.12 23.67
CA LEU A 597 24.53 12.02 24.42
C LEU A 597 24.75 11.37 25.79
N ARG A 598 25.42 10.22 25.83
CA ARG A 598 25.74 9.53 27.09
C ARG A 598 26.58 10.40 28.04
N ALA A 599 27.57 11.12 27.49
CA ALA A 599 28.37 12.05 28.30
C ALA A 599 27.52 13.20 28.87
N ARG A 600 26.61 13.74 28.07
CA ARG A 600 25.68 14.79 28.49
C ARG A 600 24.71 14.31 29.58
N TYR A 601 24.14 13.10 29.42
CA TYR A 601 23.24 12.52 30.41
C TYR A 601 23.96 12.34 31.77
N ARG A 602 25.17 11.82 31.78
CA ARG A 602 26.01 11.68 33.01
C ARG A 602 26.23 13.05 33.65
N ALA A 603 26.67 14.05 32.89
CA ALA A 603 26.91 15.39 33.40
C ALA A 603 25.65 16.02 34.01
N ASN A 604 24.47 15.82 33.37
CA ASN A 604 23.20 16.34 33.88
C ASN A 604 22.78 15.64 35.19
N VAL A 605 22.95 14.32 35.29
CA VAL A 605 22.64 13.56 36.51
C VAL A 605 23.59 13.94 37.65
N GLU A 606 24.90 14.10 37.38
CA GLU A 606 25.87 14.59 38.34
C GLU A 606 25.55 16.00 38.84
N ALA A 607 25.19 16.90 37.94
CA ALA A 607 24.84 18.29 38.29
C ALA A 607 23.54 18.39 39.12
N ALA A 608 22.67 17.40 39.06
CA ALA A 608 21.43 17.35 39.84
C ALA A 608 21.66 16.99 41.33
N ASN A 609 22.87 16.56 41.71
CA ASN A 609 23.24 16.20 43.08
C ASN A 609 22.26 15.22 43.76
N LEU A 610 21.81 14.22 43.05
CA LEU A 610 20.89 13.21 43.53
C LEU A 610 21.59 12.17 44.40
N PRO A 611 20.86 11.43 45.27
CA PRO A 611 21.42 10.26 45.95
C PRO A 611 22.03 9.26 44.95
N GLU A 612 23.12 8.58 45.33
CA GLU A 612 23.84 7.67 44.43
C GLU A 612 22.93 6.59 43.81
N ALA A 613 22.04 5.99 44.62
CA ALA A 613 21.08 4.99 44.11
C ALA A 613 20.14 5.57 43.04
N THR A 614 19.61 6.78 43.27
CA THR A 614 18.72 7.49 42.30
C THR A 614 19.49 7.87 41.04
N SER A 615 20.75 8.34 41.17
CA SER A 615 21.61 8.64 40.02
C SER A 615 21.87 7.40 39.16
N ALA A 616 22.13 6.26 39.78
CA ALA A 616 22.34 4.98 39.08
C ALA A 616 21.05 4.54 38.36
N GLU A 617 19.88 4.64 39.00
CA GLU A 617 18.58 4.34 38.42
C GLU A 617 18.28 5.22 37.20
N PHE A 618 18.51 6.55 37.31
CA PHE A 618 18.26 7.48 36.19
C PHE A 618 19.19 7.21 35.00
N LEU A 619 20.48 6.92 35.24
CA LEU A 619 21.39 6.56 34.16
C LEU A 619 21.02 5.22 33.50
N ALA A 620 20.54 4.25 34.27
CA ALA A 620 20.04 2.99 33.71
C ALA A 620 18.77 3.22 32.86
N ALA A 621 17.83 4.02 33.34
CA ALA A 621 16.63 4.38 32.58
C ALA A 621 16.95 5.12 31.27
N LEU A 622 17.89 6.08 31.30
CA LEU A 622 18.34 6.80 30.11
C LEU A 622 19.02 5.86 29.10
N GLU A 623 19.81 4.89 29.56
CA GLU A 623 20.43 3.90 28.66
C GLU A 623 19.37 2.96 28.07
N THR A 624 18.40 2.51 28.87
CA THR A 624 17.26 1.70 28.39
C THR A 624 16.45 2.47 27.34
N GLY A 625 16.20 3.78 27.56
CA GLY A 625 15.52 4.63 26.58
C GLY A 625 16.29 4.78 25.27
N LEU A 626 17.65 4.87 25.33
CA LEU A 626 18.48 4.94 24.13
C LEU A 626 18.46 3.66 23.32
N THR A 627 18.45 2.50 23.96
CA THR A 627 18.53 1.20 23.28
C THR A 627 17.15 0.55 23.07
N GLY A 628 16.10 1.24 23.48
CA GLY A 628 14.72 0.79 23.37
C GLY A 628 14.19 0.87 21.93
N TYR A 629 13.17 0.06 21.64
CA TYR A 629 12.39 0.14 20.43
C TYR A 629 11.69 1.50 20.34
N THR A 630 11.52 2.05 19.14
CA THR A 630 10.98 3.42 18.96
C THR A 630 9.48 3.52 19.22
N TYR A 631 8.76 2.39 19.21
CA TYR A 631 7.33 2.32 19.50
C TYR A 631 7.05 2.00 20.97
N LEU A 632 5.78 2.02 21.37
CA LEU A 632 5.39 1.76 22.76
C LEU A 632 5.72 0.33 23.17
N SER A 633 6.16 0.16 24.41
CA SER A 633 6.18 -1.15 25.04
C SER A 633 4.75 -1.62 25.30
N GLU A 634 4.50 -2.93 25.08
CA GLU A 634 3.19 -3.51 25.34
C GLU A 634 2.93 -3.55 26.86
N GLU A 635 2.09 -2.63 27.34
CA GLU A 635 1.49 -2.74 28.65
C GLU A 635 0.04 -3.26 28.47
N PRO A 636 -0.46 -4.11 29.39
CA PRO A 636 -1.87 -4.52 29.35
C PRO A 636 -2.77 -3.28 29.46
N LEU A 637 -3.83 -3.23 28.68
CA LEU A 637 -4.86 -2.19 28.80
C LEU A 637 -5.47 -2.25 30.20
N GLU A 638 -5.46 -1.12 30.96
CA GLU A 638 -6.08 -1.01 32.28
C GLU A 638 -7.62 -1.05 32.21
#